data_49f32e67e15c7e46306af7234587e00b
#
_entry.id   49f32e67e15c7e46306af7234587e00b
#
_cell.length_a   1.000
_cell.length_b   1.000
_cell.length_c   1.000
_cell.angle_alpha   90.00
_cell.angle_beta   90.00
_cell.angle_gamma   90.00
#
_symmetry.space_group_name_H-M   'P 1'
#
loop_
_entity.id
_entity.type
_entity.pdbx_description
1 polymer ?
#
loop_
_entity_poly.entity_id
_entity_poly.type
_entity_poly.pdbx_seq_one_letter_code
_entity_poly.pdbx_strand_id
1 'polypeptide(L)'
;MTTEINYEGVEQMPIKRFTEDAYLNYSMYVIMDRALPFIGDGLKPVQRRIIYAMSELGLNAAAKYKKSARTVGDVLGKFHPHGDSACYEAMVLMAQPFSYRYPLIDGQGNWGAPDDPKSFAAMRYTESKLSKMAEVLLGELGQGTVDYQPNFDGSLEEPKYLPARLPHILLNGTTGIAVGMATDIPPHNINELAAASVKLLDNPTASLSDILDVVQGPDYPTEAEIITPRSEIAKIYEQGRGSIKMRAVWKREENNIVINALPHQASPSKVIEQIATQMRNKKLPMVDDIRDESDHENPIRIVLEPRSNRIDYDGLMDHLFATTDLEKSYRINMNMIGLDGKPAVKNLLTILTEWLAFRRTTVTRRLNFRLDKIISRLHILEGLMIAFLNLDEVIEIIRNEDNPKAELIARFQLSDEQAEAILNLRLRHLAKLEEHELKAEQQKLEEEREHLQGILGSERRLNNLIKKEIEADAKAFASPRRSPLVERAEAKAISESDLTPTEPVTVILSEKGWVRCAKGHDIDVQNLSYKAGDSYLAHAYGKSNQPVVFIDSTGRSYALDPLSLPSARSQGEPITGKISLPDGATVQCVLMAEESRKVLMASDSGYGFICQFEDLVSRNKAGKAVISLTENAKVLPPQLLKEGEENLLVAMSNTGRVLVFPVSELPELSKGKGNKIINISAQAAKERAELLSRLLIINPTSSLVFVSGKRKITLKPTDIEHYRGERARKGTQLRGLSGNVEVEIVD
;
A
#
# COMPACT_ATOMS: atom_id res chain seq x y z
N MET A 1 -2.50 51.88 43.51
CA MET A 1 -1.58 51.08 44.38
C MET A 1 -0.96 50.04 43.51
N THR A 2 0.26 50.25 43.03
CA THR A 2 1.06 49.23 42.33
C THR A 2 1.60 48.32 43.42
N THR A 3 1.06 47.14 43.56
CA THR A 3 1.62 46.07 44.38
C THR A 3 3.01 45.73 43.82
N GLU A 4 4.05 46.18 44.50
CA GLU A 4 5.43 45.69 44.22
C GLU A 4 5.42 44.18 44.55
N ILE A 5 5.63 43.38 43.50
CA ILE A 5 5.79 41.96 43.61
C ILE A 5 7.19 41.70 44.15
N ASN A 6 7.28 41.09 45.34
CA ASN A 6 8.54 40.67 45.95
C ASN A 6 9.09 39.47 45.16
N TYR A 7 10.26 39.64 44.50
CA TYR A 7 10.91 38.58 43.73
C TYR A 7 12.00 37.82 44.51
N GLU A 8 12.12 38.04 45.82
CA GLU A 8 13.06 37.29 46.65
C GLU A 8 12.73 35.81 46.65
N GLY A 9 13.64 34.96 46.14
CA GLY A 9 13.41 33.53 46.01
C GLY A 9 12.69 33.08 44.73
N VAL A 10 12.42 34.01 43.77
CA VAL A 10 11.81 33.73 42.49
C VAL A 10 12.87 33.68 41.38
N GLU A 11 13.02 32.57 40.71
CA GLU A 11 13.86 32.44 39.53
C GLU A 11 13.17 33.13 38.33
N GLN A 12 13.85 34.09 37.70
CA GLN A 12 13.35 34.79 36.52
C GLN A 12 13.99 34.20 35.27
N MET A 13 13.16 33.63 34.39
CA MET A 13 13.59 33.11 33.10
C MET A 13 12.85 33.81 31.97
N PRO A 14 13.52 34.24 30.89
CA PRO A 14 12.83 34.76 29.71
C PRO A 14 11.86 33.70 29.14
N ILE A 15 10.64 34.12 28.82
CA ILE A 15 9.57 33.21 28.31
C ILE A 15 10.03 32.41 27.09
N LYS A 16 10.86 33.02 26.24
CA LYS A 16 11.44 32.32 25.07
C LYS A 16 12.28 31.12 25.51
N ARG A 17 13.23 31.32 26.43
CA ARG A 17 14.11 30.24 26.91
C ARG A 17 13.29 29.16 27.65
N PHE A 18 12.37 29.56 28.49
CA PHE A 18 11.47 28.62 29.18
C PHE A 18 10.68 27.75 28.18
N THR A 19 10.13 28.39 27.14
CA THR A 19 9.35 27.68 26.10
C THR A 19 10.23 26.73 25.29
N GLU A 20 11.44 27.16 24.91
CA GLU A 20 12.40 26.33 24.16
C GLU A 20 12.80 25.09 24.99
N ASP A 21 13.20 25.29 26.26
CA ASP A 21 13.63 24.22 27.15
C ASP A 21 12.44 23.25 27.48
N ALA A 22 11.26 23.79 27.78
CA ALA A 22 10.08 22.99 28.06
C ALA A 22 9.64 22.18 26.82
N TYR A 23 9.67 22.78 25.63
CA TYR A 23 9.30 22.08 24.39
C TYR A 23 10.33 21.02 24.02
N LEU A 24 11.60 21.27 24.19
CA LEU A 24 12.67 20.31 23.97
C LEU A 24 12.51 19.09 24.89
N ASN A 25 12.36 19.34 26.19
CA ASN A 25 12.16 18.29 27.19
C ASN A 25 10.90 17.45 26.90
N TYR A 26 9.80 18.13 26.58
CA TYR A 26 8.57 17.44 26.18
C TYR A 26 8.76 16.61 24.90
N SER A 27 9.45 17.16 23.89
CA SER A 27 9.72 16.45 22.64
C SER A 27 10.56 15.21 22.86
N MET A 28 11.62 15.32 23.68
CA MET A 28 12.48 14.19 24.06
C MET A 28 11.67 13.11 24.78
N TYR A 29 10.85 13.50 25.74
CA TYR A 29 9.97 12.58 26.46
C TYR A 29 9.00 11.85 25.51
N VAL A 30 8.34 12.58 24.59
CA VAL A 30 7.38 11.97 23.65
C VAL A 30 8.07 11.01 22.70
N ILE A 31 9.30 11.31 22.28
CA ILE A 31 10.07 10.44 21.38
C ILE A 31 10.55 9.18 22.13
N MET A 32 11.21 9.37 23.29
CA MET A 32 11.95 8.29 23.96
C MET A 32 11.05 7.43 24.84
N ASP A 33 10.05 8.03 25.51
CA ASP A 33 9.27 7.37 26.57
C ASP A 33 7.77 7.25 26.29
N ARG A 34 7.31 7.52 25.05
CA ARG A 34 5.88 7.42 24.72
C ARG A 34 5.60 6.77 23.37
N ALA A 35 6.13 7.36 22.28
CA ALA A 35 5.61 7.09 20.93
C ALA A 35 6.36 6.00 20.17
N LEU A 36 7.68 5.88 20.37
CA LEU A 36 8.50 4.94 19.63
C LEU A 36 8.71 3.63 20.40
N PRO A 37 8.72 2.49 19.72
CA PRO A 37 9.04 1.20 20.30
C PRO A 37 10.56 1.02 20.43
N PHE A 38 10.98 0.19 21.40
CA PHE A 38 12.36 -0.28 21.48
C PHE A 38 12.58 -1.50 20.60
N ILE A 39 13.70 -1.56 19.88
CA ILE A 39 14.01 -2.63 18.90
C ILE A 39 14.04 -4.02 19.53
N GLY A 40 14.52 -4.15 20.78
CA GLY A 40 14.70 -5.43 21.46
C GLY A 40 13.39 -6.14 21.76
N ASP A 41 12.41 -5.45 22.36
CA ASP A 41 11.12 -6.04 22.74
C ASP A 41 9.92 -5.57 21.89
N GLY A 42 10.12 -4.58 21.02
CA GLY A 42 9.09 -4.08 20.11
C GLY A 42 7.95 -3.34 20.78
N LEU A 43 8.08 -2.96 22.05
CA LEU A 43 7.03 -2.36 22.84
C LEU A 43 7.26 -0.88 23.11
N LYS A 44 6.16 -0.14 23.16
CA LYS A 44 6.13 1.20 23.76
C LYS A 44 6.13 1.08 25.30
N PRO A 45 6.57 2.12 26.02
CA PRO A 45 6.60 2.06 27.49
C PRO A 45 5.26 1.66 28.14
N VAL A 46 4.14 2.22 27.69
CA VAL A 46 2.82 1.85 28.24
C VAL A 46 2.48 0.36 28.01
N GLN A 47 2.80 -0.18 26.84
CA GLN A 47 2.56 -1.60 26.53
C GLN A 47 3.42 -2.51 27.40
N ARG A 48 4.70 -2.18 27.56
CA ARG A 48 5.65 -2.91 28.41
C ARG A 48 5.18 -2.93 29.85
N ARG A 49 4.75 -1.78 30.39
CA ARG A 49 4.24 -1.65 31.76
C ARG A 49 2.95 -2.43 31.98
N ILE A 50 2.04 -2.47 31.01
CA ILE A 50 0.82 -3.30 31.07
C ILE A 50 1.20 -4.78 31.16
N ILE A 51 2.03 -5.27 30.23
CA ILE A 51 2.44 -6.68 30.18
C ILE A 51 3.19 -7.08 31.46
N TYR A 52 4.09 -6.21 31.93
CA TYR A 52 4.82 -6.44 33.19
C TYR A 52 3.89 -6.45 34.42
N ALA A 53 3.01 -5.47 34.56
CA ALA A 53 2.05 -5.43 35.68
C ALA A 53 1.12 -6.65 35.70
N MET A 54 0.66 -7.11 34.52
CA MET A 54 -0.14 -8.35 34.43
C MET A 54 0.66 -9.58 34.88
N SER A 55 1.96 -9.63 34.57
CA SER A 55 2.87 -10.70 35.03
C SER A 55 3.02 -10.67 36.54
N GLU A 56 3.25 -9.50 37.16
CA GLU A 56 3.34 -9.31 38.61
C GLU A 56 2.04 -9.68 39.33
N LEU A 57 0.89 -9.43 38.71
CA LEU A 57 -0.42 -9.86 39.21
C LEU A 57 -0.68 -11.36 39.05
N GLY A 58 0.24 -12.14 38.50
CA GLY A 58 0.10 -13.56 38.22
C GLY A 58 -0.96 -13.87 37.17
N LEU A 59 -1.29 -12.92 36.28
CA LEU A 59 -2.28 -13.08 35.19
C LEU A 59 -1.67 -13.74 33.98
N ASN A 60 -0.96 -14.86 34.15
CA ASN A 60 -0.42 -15.64 33.02
C ASN A 60 -1.53 -16.33 32.18
N ALA A 61 -1.18 -16.96 31.08
CA ALA A 61 -2.12 -17.61 30.18
C ALA A 61 -3.00 -18.69 30.83
N ALA A 62 -2.48 -19.37 31.87
CA ALA A 62 -3.22 -20.39 32.63
C ALA A 62 -4.10 -19.81 33.74
N ALA A 63 -3.93 -18.55 34.08
CA ALA A 63 -4.67 -17.89 35.17
C ALA A 63 -6.16 -17.71 34.82
N LYS A 64 -6.97 -17.49 35.84
CA LYS A 64 -8.36 -17.05 35.67
C LYS A 64 -8.39 -15.57 35.25
N TYR A 65 -9.34 -15.21 34.42
CA TYR A 65 -9.60 -13.83 34.05
C TYR A 65 -9.86 -12.95 35.28
N LYS A 66 -9.39 -11.73 35.24
CA LYS A 66 -9.66 -10.68 36.22
C LYS A 66 -10.17 -9.43 35.54
N LYS A 67 -10.96 -8.62 36.27
CA LYS A 67 -11.46 -7.33 35.77
C LYS A 67 -10.33 -6.46 35.22
N SER A 68 -10.46 -5.93 34.03
CA SER A 68 -9.45 -5.09 33.38
C SER A 68 -9.13 -3.85 34.20
N ALA A 69 -10.12 -3.32 34.93
CA ALA A 69 -9.94 -2.20 35.84
C ALA A 69 -8.87 -2.46 36.93
N ARG A 70 -8.67 -3.71 37.36
CA ARG A 70 -7.61 -4.08 38.31
C ARG A 70 -6.22 -3.90 37.70
N THR A 71 -6.04 -4.41 36.49
CA THR A 71 -4.77 -4.26 35.73
C THR A 71 -4.47 -2.78 35.49
N VAL A 72 -5.45 -2.02 35.00
CA VAL A 72 -5.29 -0.57 34.75
C VAL A 72 -4.92 0.16 36.05
N GLY A 73 -5.60 -0.14 37.17
CA GLY A 73 -5.30 0.45 38.46
C GLY A 73 -3.87 0.18 38.94
N ASP A 74 -3.40 -1.06 38.83
CA ASP A 74 -2.01 -1.42 39.18
C ASP A 74 -0.98 -0.74 38.25
N VAL A 75 -1.24 -0.68 36.96
CA VAL A 75 -0.35 0.01 36.00
C VAL A 75 -0.19 1.48 36.34
N LEU A 76 -1.30 2.17 36.59
CA LEU A 76 -1.31 3.60 36.93
C LEU A 76 -0.67 3.88 38.27
N GLY A 77 -0.99 3.06 39.29
CA GLY A 77 -0.52 3.25 40.62
C GLY A 77 0.95 2.91 40.83
N LYS A 78 1.52 2.00 40.01
CA LYS A 78 2.86 1.48 40.24
C LYS A 78 3.88 1.94 39.20
N PHE A 79 3.49 2.07 37.89
CA PHE A 79 4.45 2.18 36.81
C PHE A 79 4.17 3.31 35.82
N HIS A 80 2.91 3.69 35.56
CA HIS A 80 2.57 4.59 34.45
C HIS A 80 1.57 5.68 34.89
N PRO A 81 2.03 6.82 35.44
CA PRO A 81 1.19 7.87 36.02
C PRO A 81 0.54 8.75 34.91
N HIS A 82 -0.30 8.16 34.10
CA HIS A 82 -1.00 8.82 33.00
C HIS A 82 -2.51 8.50 33.01
N GLY A 83 -3.28 8.97 32.04
CA GLY A 83 -4.71 8.75 31.97
C GLY A 83 -5.10 7.26 31.86
N ASP A 84 -6.09 6.84 32.64
CA ASP A 84 -6.64 5.49 32.68
C ASP A 84 -7.20 5.05 31.30
N SER A 85 -7.89 5.95 30.62
CA SER A 85 -8.45 5.68 29.30
C SER A 85 -7.35 5.32 28.28
N ALA A 86 -6.25 6.06 28.23
CA ALA A 86 -5.14 5.77 27.32
C ALA A 86 -4.46 4.42 27.64
N CYS A 87 -4.31 4.10 28.92
CA CYS A 87 -3.79 2.80 29.36
C CYS A 87 -4.74 1.67 28.93
N TYR A 88 -6.04 1.82 29.16
CA TYR A 88 -7.02 0.82 28.77
C TYR A 88 -7.15 0.67 27.25
N GLU A 89 -7.12 1.76 26.48
CA GLU A 89 -7.10 1.70 25.01
C GLU A 89 -5.89 0.93 24.48
N ALA A 90 -4.70 1.14 25.05
CA ALA A 90 -3.51 0.35 24.69
C ALA A 90 -3.71 -1.13 24.99
N MET A 91 -4.33 -1.46 26.12
CA MET A 91 -4.67 -2.82 26.52
C MET A 91 -5.69 -3.45 25.56
N VAL A 92 -6.70 -2.69 25.13
CA VAL A 92 -7.71 -3.13 24.18
C VAL A 92 -7.07 -3.49 22.84
N LEU A 93 -6.21 -2.64 22.29
CA LEU A 93 -5.52 -2.90 21.03
C LEU A 93 -4.70 -4.20 21.08
N MET A 94 -4.00 -4.46 22.20
CA MET A 94 -3.21 -5.69 22.38
C MET A 94 -4.07 -6.96 22.52
N ALA A 95 -5.37 -6.83 22.77
CA ALA A 95 -6.32 -7.94 22.87
C ALA A 95 -7.09 -8.20 21.58
N GLN A 96 -7.14 -7.24 20.65
CA GLN A 96 -7.94 -7.34 19.42
C GLN A 96 -7.26 -8.19 18.35
N PRO A 97 -7.81 -9.35 17.92
CA PRO A 97 -7.20 -10.21 16.91
C PRO A 97 -7.26 -9.64 15.48
N PHE A 98 -8.05 -8.59 15.26
CA PHE A 98 -8.12 -7.83 14.02
C PHE A 98 -7.22 -6.58 14.00
N SER A 99 -6.63 -6.20 15.17
CA SER A 99 -5.64 -5.12 15.28
C SER A 99 -4.22 -5.66 15.42
N TYR A 100 -4.04 -6.75 16.15
CA TYR A 100 -2.75 -7.41 16.40
C TYR A 100 -2.68 -8.74 15.66
N ARG A 101 -1.59 -8.97 14.92
CA ARG A 101 -1.36 -10.25 14.24
C ARG A 101 -1.18 -11.40 15.25
N TYR A 102 -0.57 -11.10 16.40
CA TYR A 102 -0.34 -11.98 17.53
C TYR A 102 -0.73 -11.27 18.84
N PRO A 103 -2.01 -11.33 19.25
CA PRO A 103 -2.47 -10.66 20.47
C PRO A 103 -1.69 -11.08 21.71
N LEU A 104 -1.37 -10.12 22.56
CA LEU A 104 -0.63 -10.31 23.82
C LEU A 104 -1.55 -10.48 25.03
N ILE A 105 -2.78 -10.02 24.90
CA ILE A 105 -3.80 -10.08 25.94
C ILE A 105 -4.93 -10.97 25.44
N ASP A 106 -5.41 -11.82 26.32
CA ASP A 106 -6.61 -12.64 26.14
C ASP A 106 -7.74 -11.98 26.92
N GLY A 107 -8.75 -11.50 26.21
CA GLY A 107 -9.84 -10.72 26.75
C GLY A 107 -11.17 -11.45 26.72
N GLN A 108 -11.98 -11.26 27.76
CA GLN A 108 -13.35 -11.73 27.86
C GLN A 108 -14.32 -10.56 28.00
N GLY A 109 -15.41 -10.57 27.23
CA GLY A 109 -16.36 -9.47 27.14
C GLY A 109 -16.26 -8.75 25.79
N ASN A 110 -16.78 -7.52 25.72
CA ASN A 110 -16.73 -6.70 24.50
C ASN A 110 -15.41 -5.90 24.44
N TRP A 111 -14.53 -6.31 23.57
CA TRP A 111 -13.24 -5.66 23.27
C TRP A 111 -13.25 -4.91 21.91
N GLY A 112 -14.43 -4.56 21.40
CA GLY A 112 -14.60 -3.98 20.08
C GLY A 112 -14.77 -5.03 18.99
N ALA A 113 -15.12 -4.58 17.81
CA ALA A 113 -15.30 -5.41 16.62
C ALA A 113 -14.60 -4.77 15.41
N PRO A 114 -14.37 -5.51 14.31
CA PRO A 114 -13.71 -4.96 13.13
C PRO A 114 -14.42 -3.74 12.51
N ASP A 115 -15.76 -3.68 12.63
CA ASP A 115 -16.58 -2.56 12.16
C ASP A 115 -16.48 -1.32 13.05
N ASP A 116 -16.33 -1.51 14.37
CA ASP A 116 -16.13 -0.44 15.33
C ASP A 116 -15.08 -0.82 16.39
N PRO A 117 -13.78 -0.72 16.07
CA PRO A 117 -12.69 -1.07 16.98
C PRO A 117 -12.66 -0.28 18.29
N LYS A 118 -13.33 0.88 18.31
CA LYS A 118 -13.37 1.79 19.47
C LYS A 118 -14.63 1.61 20.35
N SER A 119 -15.60 0.82 19.90
CA SER A 119 -16.83 0.54 20.66
C SER A 119 -16.65 -0.66 21.57
N PHE A 120 -15.66 -0.60 22.47
CA PHE A 120 -15.43 -1.58 23.50
C PHE A 120 -16.08 -1.20 24.83
N ALA A 121 -16.39 -2.19 25.67
CA ALA A 121 -16.99 -1.96 26.98
C ALA A 121 -16.00 -1.30 27.95
N ALA A 122 -16.50 -0.53 28.89
CA ALA A 122 -15.66 0.05 29.94
C ALA A 122 -14.91 -1.04 30.75
N MET A 123 -13.71 -0.72 31.23
CA MET A 123 -12.79 -1.63 31.91
C MET A 123 -13.38 -2.37 33.14
N ARG A 124 -14.46 -1.85 33.74
CA ARG A 124 -15.18 -2.51 34.83
C ARG A 124 -16.02 -3.69 34.39
N TYR A 125 -16.35 -3.80 33.09
CA TYR A 125 -17.13 -4.90 32.50
C TYR A 125 -16.25 -5.97 31.86
N THR A 126 -15.14 -5.59 31.26
CA THR A 126 -14.23 -6.54 30.60
C THR A 126 -13.32 -7.25 31.60
N GLU A 127 -12.90 -8.45 31.23
CA GLU A 127 -11.94 -9.25 31.97
C GLU A 127 -10.77 -9.62 31.07
N SER A 128 -9.58 -9.78 31.65
CA SER A 128 -8.37 -10.02 30.90
C SER A 128 -7.36 -10.86 31.64
N LYS A 129 -6.48 -11.49 30.88
CA LYS A 129 -5.25 -12.16 31.29
C LYS A 129 -4.24 -12.08 30.15
N LEU A 130 -2.99 -12.46 30.39
CA LEU A 130 -1.99 -12.58 29.32
C LEU A 130 -2.32 -13.74 28.39
N SER A 131 -2.08 -13.57 27.10
CA SER A 131 -2.13 -14.64 26.13
C SER A 131 -0.89 -15.54 26.23
N LYS A 132 -0.92 -16.72 25.60
CA LYS A 132 0.29 -17.56 25.49
C LYS A 132 1.43 -16.86 24.74
N MET A 133 1.12 -15.98 23.80
CA MET A 133 2.13 -15.23 23.06
C MET A 133 2.93 -14.27 23.94
N ALA A 134 2.35 -13.76 25.02
CA ALA A 134 3.06 -12.91 25.98
C ALA A 134 4.22 -13.63 26.70
N GLU A 135 4.22 -14.97 26.75
CA GLU A 135 5.31 -15.75 27.33
C GLU A 135 6.62 -15.61 26.52
N VAL A 136 6.52 -15.29 25.23
CA VAL A 136 7.68 -14.99 24.37
C VAL A 136 8.43 -13.74 24.87
N LEU A 137 7.71 -12.81 25.52
CA LEU A 137 8.27 -11.58 26.09
C LEU A 137 8.72 -11.75 27.55
N LEU A 138 8.05 -12.59 28.32
CA LEU A 138 8.19 -12.65 29.78
C LEU A 138 8.96 -13.86 30.30
N GLY A 139 9.02 -14.95 29.54
CA GLY A 139 9.45 -16.25 30.02
C GLY A 139 10.86 -16.31 30.62
N GLU A 140 11.71 -15.34 30.32
CA GLU A 140 13.09 -15.27 30.82
C GLU A 140 13.32 -14.09 31.79
N LEU A 141 12.29 -13.33 32.15
CA LEU A 141 12.42 -12.08 32.91
C LEU A 141 13.12 -12.29 34.27
N GLY A 142 12.79 -13.35 35.01
CA GLY A 142 13.38 -13.66 36.32
C GLY A 142 14.78 -14.31 36.26
N GLN A 143 15.44 -14.31 35.12
CA GLN A 143 16.69 -15.04 34.86
C GLN A 143 17.90 -14.11 34.64
N GLY A 144 17.89 -12.91 35.23
CA GLY A 144 19.00 -11.94 35.12
C GLY A 144 19.20 -11.36 33.71
N THR A 145 18.20 -11.46 32.85
CA THR A 145 18.28 -11.13 31.41
C THR A 145 18.23 -9.66 31.11
N VAL A 146 17.62 -8.84 31.97
CA VAL A 146 17.37 -7.42 31.75
C VAL A 146 17.80 -6.59 32.96
N ASP A 147 18.01 -5.29 32.71
CA ASP A 147 18.23 -4.32 33.78
C ASP A 147 16.90 -3.77 34.27
N TYR A 148 16.86 -3.45 35.55
CA TYR A 148 15.74 -2.77 36.18
C TYR A 148 16.06 -1.30 36.41
N GLN A 149 15.05 -0.48 36.47
CA GLN A 149 15.12 0.95 36.79
C GLN A 149 14.04 1.31 37.79
N PRO A 150 14.23 2.35 38.61
CA PRO A 150 13.18 2.86 39.46
C PRO A 150 11.94 3.24 38.65
N ASN A 151 10.76 2.97 39.21
CA ASN A 151 9.51 3.49 38.68
C ASN A 151 9.43 5.02 38.85
N PHE A 152 8.30 5.63 38.48
CA PHE A 152 8.15 7.09 38.47
C PHE A 152 8.32 7.79 39.85
N ASP A 153 8.08 7.10 40.97
CA ASP A 153 8.21 7.63 42.35
C ASP A 153 9.39 7.03 43.09
N GLY A 154 10.14 6.12 42.52
CA GLY A 154 11.28 5.44 43.11
C GLY A 154 10.93 4.40 44.19
N SER A 155 9.66 4.08 44.38
CA SER A 155 9.20 3.09 45.36
C SER A 155 9.34 1.64 44.95
N LEU A 156 9.34 1.40 43.63
CA LEU A 156 9.44 0.08 42.99
C LEU A 156 10.45 0.11 41.85
N GLU A 157 10.76 -1.07 41.34
CA GLU A 157 11.57 -1.24 40.13
C GLU A 157 10.74 -1.81 38.99
N GLU A 158 11.02 -1.36 37.78
CA GLU A 158 10.45 -1.89 36.54
C GLU A 158 11.55 -2.30 35.57
N PRO A 159 11.35 -3.32 34.72
CA PRO A 159 12.36 -3.69 33.71
C PRO A 159 12.45 -2.60 32.64
N LYS A 160 13.67 -2.23 32.24
CA LYS A 160 13.91 -1.28 31.15
C LYS A 160 13.32 -1.75 29.85
N TYR A 161 13.40 -3.06 29.59
CA TYR A 161 12.83 -3.77 28.42
C TYR A 161 12.56 -5.22 28.81
N LEU A 162 11.81 -5.94 27.99
CA LEU A 162 11.49 -7.35 28.18
C LEU A 162 12.43 -8.24 27.35
N PRO A 163 12.78 -9.46 27.84
CA PRO A 163 13.70 -10.36 27.15
C PRO A 163 13.02 -11.13 26.00
N ALA A 164 12.59 -10.42 24.97
CA ALA A 164 11.85 -11.00 23.85
C ALA A 164 12.64 -12.13 23.15
N ARG A 165 12.02 -13.30 23.03
CA ARG A 165 12.59 -14.48 22.39
C ARG A 165 12.41 -14.53 20.88
N LEU A 166 11.49 -13.69 20.35
CA LEU A 166 11.23 -13.49 18.92
C LEU A 166 11.27 -12.00 18.59
N PRO A 167 11.49 -11.58 17.33
CA PRO A 167 11.56 -10.17 16.94
C PRO A 167 10.16 -9.53 16.95
N HIS A 168 9.67 -9.27 18.17
CA HIS A 168 8.31 -8.80 18.41
C HIS A 168 7.98 -7.49 17.69
N ILE A 169 8.99 -6.62 17.54
CA ILE A 169 8.85 -5.37 16.78
C ILE A 169 8.31 -5.57 15.36
N LEU A 170 8.66 -6.66 14.72
CA LEU A 170 8.19 -7.02 13.38
C LEU A 170 6.96 -7.93 13.42
N LEU A 171 6.74 -8.72 14.48
CA LEU A 171 5.60 -9.63 14.58
C LEU A 171 4.27 -8.90 14.60
N ASN A 172 4.13 -7.89 15.44
CA ASN A 172 2.90 -7.10 15.55
C ASN A 172 3.03 -5.70 14.92
N GLY A 173 4.27 -5.27 14.68
CA GLY A 173 4.51 -3.90 14.27
C GLY A 173 4.04 -2.88 15.32
N THR A 174 3.97 -1.63 14.93
CA THR A 174 3.41 -0.56 15.77
C THR A 174 3.22 0.71 14.96
N THR A 175 2.27 1.55 15.36
CA THR A 175 2.08 2.89 14.82
C THR A 175 2.21 3.90 15.94
N GLY A 176 2.81 5.06 15.71
CA GLY A 176 2.96 6.11 16.71
C GLY A 176 3.37 7.44 16.11
N ILE A 177 2.88 8.51 16.72
CA ILE A 177 3.19 9.88 16.32
C ILE A 177 3.94 10.55 17.46
N ALA A 178 5.17 10.97 17.19
CA ALA A 178 5.99 11.75 18.11
C ALA A 178 6.15 13.20 17.58
N VAL A 179 6.94 14.00 18.29
CA VAL A 179 7.26 15.36 17.85
C VAL A 179 8.33 15.28 16.76
N GLY A 180 8.02 15.75 15.56
CA GLY A 180 8.94 15.77 14.42
C GLY A 180 9.19 14.42 13.75
N MET A 181 8.65 13.31 14.26
CA MET A 181 8.81 11.98 13.69
C MET A 181 7.61 11.08 13.98
N ALA A 182 7.47 10.02 13.19
CA ALA A 182 6.45 9.01 13.38
C ALA A 182 7.04 7.61 13.17
N THR A 183 6.33 6.60 13.62
CA THR A 183 6.61 5.18 13.34
C THR A 183 5.37 4.51 12.78
N ASP A 184 5.55 3.70 11.74
CA ASP A 184 4.52 2.87 11.11
C ASP A 184 5.19 1.56 10.66
N ILE A 185 5.38 0.65 11.60
CA ILE A 185 6.02 -0.65 11.36
C ILE A 185 4.91 -1.68 11.10
N PRO A 186 4.91 -2.34 9.92
CA PRO A 186 3.90 -3.34 9.60
C PRO A 186 4.16 -4.66 10.34
N PRO A 187 3.12 -5.46 10.62
CA PRO A 187 3.27 -6.82 11.16
C PRO A 187 3.75 -7.80 10.09
N HIS A 188 4.37 -8.92 10.53
CA HIS A 188 4.93 -9.96 9.68
C HIS A 188 4.60 -11.35 10.17
N ASN A 189 4.77 -12.34 9.30
CA ASN A 189 4.54 -13.74 9.64
C ASN A 189 5.68 -14.31 10.49
N ILE A 190 5.33 -15.01 11.56
CA ILE A 190 6.28 -15.58 12.53
C ILE A 190 7.23 -16.61 11.88
N ASN A 191 6.73 -17.45 10.97
CA ASN A 191 7.55 -18.47 10.32
C ASN A 191 8.60 -17.83 9.41
N GLU A 192 8.22 -16.75 8.69
CA GLU A 192 9.12 -15.99 7.81
C GLU A 192 10.21 -15.28 8.62
N LEU A 193 9.85 -14.62 9.73
CA LEU A 193 10.82 -13.93 10.58
C LEU A 193 11.76 -14.90 11.30
N ALA A 194 11.26 -16.05 11.74
CA ALA A 194 12.10 -17.10 12.32
C ALA A 194 13.10 -17.64 11.29
N ALA A 195 12.63 -17.96 10.08
CA ALA A 195 13.49 -18.42 8.99
C ALA A 195 14.58 -17.38 8.63
N ALA A 196 14.22 -16.09 8.57
CA ALA A 196 15.17 -15.01 8.34
C ALA A 196 16.20 -14.88 9.47
N SER A 197 15.75 -14.96 10.71
CA SER A 197 16.64 -14.92 11.90
C SER A 197 17.62 -16.09 11.93
N VAL A 198 17.14 -17.30 11.61
CA VAL A 198 17.97 -18.50 11.49
C VAL A 198 18.99 -18.35 10.36
N LYS A 199 18.58 -17.84 9.19
CA LYS A 199 19.46 -17.58 8.05
C LYS A 199 20.61 -16.63 8.41
N LEU A 200 20.32 -15.57 9.20
CA LEU A 200 21.33 -14.64 9.70
C LEU A 200 22.24 -15.24 10.79
N LEU A 201 21.73 -16.16 11.62
CA LEU A 201 22.58 -16.89 12.58
C LEU A 201 23.54 -17.85 11.88
N ASP A 202 23.09 -18.51 10.81
CA ASP A 202 23.91 -19.42 10.00
C ASP A 202 24.88 -18.66 9.08
N ASN A 203 24.47 -17.50 8.55
CA ASN A 203 25.30 -16.64 7.69
C ASN A 203 25.14 -15.16 8.10
N PRO A 204 26.01 -14.65 9.00
CA PRO A 204 25.94 -13.25 9.46
C PRO A 204 26.18 -12.21 8.35
N THR A 205 26.71 -12.61 7.19
CA THR A 205 26.97 -11.74 6.03
C THR A 205 25.88 -11.82 4.96
N ALA A 206 24.75 -12.48 5.26
CA ALA A 206 23.63 -12.57 4.33
C ALA A 206 23.14 -11.19 3.93
N SER A 207 22.85 -11.02 2.64
CA SER A 207 22.34 -9.78 2.06
C SER A 207 20.85 -9.59 2.34
N LEU A 208 20.35 -8.38 2.11
CA LEU A 208 18.90 -8.12 2.16
C LEU A 208 18.14 -9.02 1.16
N SER A 209 18.69 -9.26 -0.02
CA SER A 209 18.10 -10.16 -1.01
C SER A 209 17.89 -11.57 -0.45
N ASP A 210 18.90 -12.09 0.26
CA ASP A 210 18.81 -13.40 0.90
C ASP A 210 17.69 -13.47 1.95
N ILE A 211 17.45 -12.37 2.65
CA ILE A 211 16.37 -12.27 3.64
C ILE A 211 15.00 -12.18 2.95
N LEU A 212 14.91 -11.47 1.83
CA LEU A 212 13.68 -11.34 1.06
C LEU A 212 13.25 -12.64 0.33
N ASP A 213 14.14 -13.63 0.22
CA ASP A 213 13.76 -14.97 -0.24
C ASP A 213 12.82 -15.68 0.75
N VAL A 214 12.91 -15.36 2.04
CA VAL A 214 12.11 -15.98 3.10
C VAL A 214 11.06 -15.05 3.68
N VAL A 215 11.33 -13.75 3.80
CA VAL A 215 10.36 -12.72 4.21
C VAL A 215 9.71 -12.14 2.95
N GLN A 216 8.51 -12.59 2.66
CA GLN A 216 7.83 -12.20 1.42
C GLN A 216 7.32 -10.75 1.47
N GLY A 217 6.88 -10.28 2.63
CA GLY A 217 6.29 -8.97 2.84
C GLY A 217 5.55 -8.87 4.17
N PRO A 218 4.88 -7.76 4.45
CA PRO A 218 4.00 -7.63 5.62
C PRO A 218 2.91 -8.70 5.65
N ASP A 219 2.45 -9.06 6.85
CA ASP A 219 1.37 -10.04 7.07
C ASP A 219 0.38 -9.48 8.10
N TYR A 220 -0.62 -8.75 7.61
CA TYR A 220 -1.62 -8.11 8.46
C TYR A 220 -2.65 -9.11 9.01
N PRO A 221 -3.35 -8.76 10.12
CA PRO A 221 -4.41 -9.61 10.69
C PRO A 221 -5.71 -9.56 9.87
N THR A 222 -5.61 -9.61 8.55
CA THR A 222 -6.73 -9.65 7.59
C THR A 222 -6.35 -10.50 6.40
N GLU A 223 -7.35 -11.07 5.73
CA GLU A 223 -7.18 -11.87 4.52
C GLU A 223 -7.15 -11.03 3.24
N ALA A 224 -7.18 -9.69 3.36
CA ALA A 224 -7.05 -8.80 2.22
C ALA A 224 -5.70 -8.94 1.50
N GLU A 225 -5.70 -8.76 0.19
CA GLU A 225 -4.52 -8.90 -0.66
C GLU A 225 -3.59 -7.68 -0.55
N ILE A 226 -2.28 -7.91 -0.47
CA ILE A 226 -1.27 -6.89 -0.68
C ILE A 226 -0.95 -6.87 -2.17
N ILE A 227 -1.30 -5.77 -2.84
CA ILE A 227 -1.19 -5.66 -4.31
C ILE A 227 0.06 -4.90 -4.77
N THR A 228 0.87 -4.43 -3.85
CA THR A 228 2.14 -3.77 -4.16
C THR A 228 3.13 -4.76 -4.75
N PRO A 229 3.77 -4.45 -5.89
CA PRO A 229 4.75 -5.33 -6.53
C PRO A 229 5.91 -5.69 -5.60
N ARG A 230 6.40 -6.92 -5.71
CA ARG A 230 7.49 -7.43 -4.86
C ARG A 230 8.77 -6.58 -4.96
N SER A 231 9.05 -6.04 -6.14
CA SER A 231 10.18 -5.13 -6.36
C SER A 231 10.08 -3.81 -5.58
N GLU A 232 8.86 -3.30 -5.38
CA GLU A 232 8.63 -2.11 -4.56
C GLU A 232 8.70 -2.43 -3.07
N ILE A 233 8.17 -3.59 -2.65
CA ILE A 233 8.32 -4.08 -1.27
C ILE A 233 9.79 -4.21 -0.90
N ALA A 234 10.63 -4.74 -1.81
CA ALA A 234 12.07 -4.85 -1.61
C ALA A 234 12.73 -3.48 -1.37
N LYS A 235 12.38 -2.47 -2.17
CA LYS A 235 12.86 -1.09 -1.98
C LYS A 235 12.41 -0.49 -0.64
N ILE A 236 11.16 -0.76 -0.24
CA ILE A 236 10.64 -0.31 1.06
C ILE A 236 11.46 -0.91 2.20
N TYR A 237 11.76 -2.20 2.13
CA TYR A 237 12.58 -2.86 3.13
C TYR A 237 14.05 -2.42 3.13
N GLU A 238 14.59 -2.02 1.98
CA GLU A 238 15.93 -1.45 1.87
C GLU A 238 16.01 -0.06 2.50
N GLN A 239 14.99 0.77 2.29
CA GLN A 239 14.96 2.16 2.76
C GLN A 239 14.36 2.32 4.17
N GLY A 240 13.61 1.33 4.66
CA GLY A 240 12.82 1.42 5.88
C GLY A 240 11.61 2.36 5.78
N ARG A 241 11.28 2.83 4.58
CA ARG A 241 10.18 3.76 4.30
C ARG A 241 9.49 3.46 2.98
N GLY A 242 8.20 3.76 2.92
CA GLY A 242 7.42 3.63 1.70
C GLY A 242 5.94 3.56 1.95
N SER A 243 5.22 2.97 1.01
CA SER A 243 3.78 2.73 1.10
C SER A 243 3.43 1.42 0.41
N ILE A 244 2.53 0.66 1.00
CA ILE A 244 1.94 -0.52 0.38
C ILE A 244 0.46 -0.31 0.16
N LYS A 245 -0.11 -0.99 -0.83
CA LYS A 245 -1.54 -1.00 -1.10
C LYS A 245 -2.13 -2.35 -0.71
N MET A 246 -3.26 -2.34 -0.03
CA MET A 246 -4.07 -3.52 0.25
C MET A 246 -5.43 -3.38 -0.41
N ARG A 247 -5.94 -4.48 -0.94
CA ARG A 247 -7.22 -4.56 -1.64
C ARG A 247 -8.09 -5.62 -1.00
N ALA A 248 -9.38 -5.33 -0.86
CA ALA A 248 -10.39 -6.26 -0.40
C ALA A 248 -10.47 -7.51 -1.29
N VAL A 249 -10.82 -8.64 -0.69
CA VAL A 249 -11.10 -9.88 -1.41
C VAL A 249 -12.59 -10.04 -1.59
N TRP A 250 -12.99 -10.39 -2.78
CA TRP A 250 -14.37 -10.63 -3.13
C TRP A 250 -14.54 -11.89 -3.96
N LYS A 251 -15.73 -12.42 -3.96
CA LYS A 251 -16.13 -13.55 -4.81
C LYS A 251 -17.53 -13.33 -5.35
N ARG A 252 -17.83 -13.98 -6.44
CA ARG A 252 -19.19 -14.05 -6.95
C ARG A 252 -19.92 -15.22 -6.32
N GLU A 253 -21.05 -14.96 -5.69
CA GLU A 253 -21.98 -16.00 -5.23
C GLU A 253 -23.29 -15.82 -5.99
N GLU A 254 -23.62 -16.80 -6.86
CA GLU A 254 -24.75 -16.72 -7.79
C GLU A 254 -24.68 -15.44 -8.66
N ASN A 255 -25.52 -14.46 -8.37
CA ASN A 255 -25.53 -13.17 -9.05
C ASN A 255 -24.98 -12.02 -8.19
N ASN A 256 -24.64 -12.28 -6.94
CA ASN A 256 -24.19 -11.26 -6.00
C ASN A 256 -22.67 -11.17 -5.95
N ILE A 257 -22.18 -10.00 -5.59
CA ILE A 257 -20.79 -9.78 -5.20
C ILE A 257 -20.73 -9.88 -3.67
N VAL A 258 -19.89 -10.78 -3.16
CA VAL A 258 -19.66 -10.94 -1.73
C VAL A 258 -18.24 -10.56 -1.40
N ILE A 259 -18.08 -9.52 -0.60
CA ILE A 259 -16.79 -9.07 -0.08
C ILE A 259 -16.56 -9.78 1.25
N ASN A 260 -15.50 -10.57 1.34
CA ASN A 260 -15.21 -11.45 2.49
C ASN A 260 -13.92 -11.09 3.23
N ALA A 261 -13.14 -10.14 2.74
CA ALA A 261 -12.02 -9.56 3.47
C ALA A 261 -11.85 -8.08 3.12
N LEU A 262 -11.54 -7.26 4.12
CA LEU A 262 -11.28 -5.83 3.97
C LEU A 262 -9.82 -5.51 4.28
N PRO A 263 -9.26 -4.42 3.71
CA PRO A 263 -7.96 -3.90 4.10
C PRO A 263 -7.88 -3.66 5.62
N HIS A 264 -6.68 -3.77 6.18
CA HIS A 264 -6.44 -3.61 7.61
C HIS A 264 -7.05 -2.31 8.15
N GLN A 265 -7.83 -2.38 9.25
CA GLN A 265 -8.52 -1.23 9.84
C GLN A 265 -9.46 -0.47 8.87
N ALA A 266 -9.94 -1.11 7.81
CA ALA A 266 -11.08 -0.59 7.04
C ALA A 266 -12.38 -1.00 7.75
N SER A 267 -13.24 -0.03 8.03
CA SER A 267 -14.54 -0.28 8.68
C SER A 267 -15.56 -0.77 7.65
N PRO A 268 -16.20 -1.93 7.86
CA PRO A 268 -17.30 -2.40 7.02
C PRO A 268 -18.41 -1.36 6.88
N SER A 269 -18.85 -0.76 7.98
CA SER A 269 -19.90 0.27 7.99
C SER A 269 -19.53 1.48 7.14
N LYS A 270 -18.27 1.94 7.19
CA LYS A 270 -17.80 3.04 6.37
C LYS A 270 -17.77 2.68 4.88
N VAL A 271 -17.33 1.48 4.53
CA VAL A 271 -17.35 1.00 3.14
C VAL A 271 -18.77 0.94 2.60
N ILE A 272 -19.71 0.39 3.37
CA ILE A 272 -21.13 0.35 3.01
C ILE A 272 -21.68 1.76 2.82
N GLU A 273 -21.38 2.72 3.71
CA GLU A 273 -21.80 4.11 3.59
C GLU A 273 -21.25 4.78 2.32
N GLN A 274 -19.97 4.54 1.99
CA GLN A 274 -19.34 5.07 0.77
C GLN A 274 -20.03 4.55 -0.48
N ILE A 275 -20.34 3.25 -0.55
CA ILE A 275 -21.03 2.61 -1.67
C ILE A 275 -22.49 3.12 -1.74
N ALA A 276 -23.22 3.09 -0.63
CA ALA A 276 -24.61 3.58 -0.57
C ALA A 276 -24.73 5.05 -0.96
N THR A 277 -23.74 5.87 -0.64
CA THR A 277 -23.68 7.27 -1.05
C THR A 277 -23.52 7.40 -2.57
N GLN A 278 -22.69 6.57 -3.19
CA GLN A 278 -22.58 6.55 -4.66
C GLN A 278 -23.87 6.06 -5.33
N MET A 279 -24.55 5.06 -4.75
CA MET A 279 -25.87 4.59 -5.22
C MET A 279 -26.92 5.71 -5.16
N ARG A 280 -27.04 6.43 -4.04
CA ARG A 280 -27.93 7.58 -3.87
C ARG A 280 -27.65 8.70 -4.87
N ASN A 281 -26.39 8.94 -5.17
CA ASN A 281 -25.94 9.93 -6.15
C ASN A 281 -26.04 9.44 -7.61
N LYS A 282 -26.64 8.25 -7.84
CA LYS A 282 -26.79 7.62 -9.17
C LYS A 282 -25.48 7.35 -9.90
N LYS A 283 -24.37 7.28 -9.19
CA LYS A 283 -23.06 6.92 -9.75
C LYS A 283 -22.86 5.41 -9.90
N LEU A 284 -23.72 4.59 -9.29
CA LEU A 284 -23.72 3.12 -9.37
C LEU A 284 -25.11 2.61 -9.79
N PRO A 285 -25.60 2.93 -11.00
CA PRO A 285 -26.93 2.51 -11.46
C PRO A 285 -27.07 1.00 -11.64
N MET A 286 -25.95 0.27 -11.72
CA MET A 286 -25.90 -1.18 -11.89
C MET A 286 -26.04 -1.95 -10.57
N VAL A 287 -25.96 -1.30 -9.40
CA VAL A 287 -26.16 -1.91 -8.08
C VAL A 287 -27.58 -1.59 -7.60
N ASP A 288 -28.29 -2.62 -7.14
CA ASP A 288 -29.67 -2.47 -6.64
C ASP A 288 -29.69 -2.33 -5.13
N ASP A 289 -28.93 -3.17 -4.41
CA ASP A 289 -28.89 -3.17 -2.95
C ASP A 289 -27.51 -3.53 -2.41
N ILE A 290 -27.25 -3.12 -1.15
CA ILE A 290 -26.07 -3.47 -0.38
C ILE A 290 -26.48 -3.85 1.03
N ARG A 291 -25.98 -5.00 1.51
CA ARG A 291 -26.30 -5.54 2.82
C ARG A 291 -25.05 -5.96 3.59
N ASP A 292 -25.10 -5.80 4.91
CA ASP A 292 -24.13 -6.40 5.83
C ASP A 292 -24.71 -7.71 6.35
N GLU A 293 -24.09 -8.81 5.99
CA GLU A 293 -24.41 -10.17 6.44
C GLU A 293 -23.30 -10.77 7.32
N SER A 294 -22.44 -9.89 7.89
CA SER A 294 -21.35 -10.32 8.77
C SER A 294 -21.90 -10.94 10.05
N ASP A 295 -21.30 -12.04 10.49
CA ASP A 295 -21.63 -12.77 11.71
C ASP A 295 -20.36 -13.30 12.41
N HIS A 296 -20.52 -14.15 13.42
CA HIS A 296 -19.38 -14.71 14.16
C HIS A 296 -18.59 -15.77 13.37
N GLU A 297 -19.20 -16.42 12.36
CA GLU A 297 -18.53 -17.37 11.47
C GLU A 297 -17.86 -16.65 10.29
N ASN A 298 -18.52 -15.59 9.80
CA ASN A 298 -18.05 -14.73 8.71
C ASN A 298 -17.94 -13.29 9.20
N PRO A 299 -16.84 -12.92 9.87
CA PRO A 299 -16.67 -11.59 10.48
C PRO A 299 -16.73 -10.42 9.48
N ILE A 300 -16.51 -10.71 8.21
CA ILE A 300 -16.67 -9.78 7.08
C ILE A 300 -17.46 -10.48 6.00
N ARG A 301 -18.71 -10.04 5.78
CA ARG A 301 -19.56 -10.49 4.68
C ARG A 301 -20.45 -9.34 4.22
N ILE A 302 -19.96 -8.57 3.26
CA ILE A 302 -20.73 -7.49 2.63
C ILE A 302 -21.23 -7.98 1.29
N VAL A 303 -22.55 -7.95 1.08
CA VAL A 303 -23.21 -8.45 -0.13
C VAL A 303 -23.72 -7.26 -0.93
N LEU A 304 -23.26 -7.17 -2.19
CA LEU A 304 -23.81 -6.24 -3.18
C LEU A 304 -24.69 -7.01 -4.16
N GLU A 305 -25.92 -6.57 -4.33
CA GLU A 305 -26.87 -7.13 -5.27
C GLU A 305 -26.90 -6.30 -6.55
N PRO A 306 -26.40 -6.85 -7.67
CA PRO A 306 -26.48 -6.16 -8.95
C PRO A 306 -27.91 -6.16 -9.49
N ARG A 307 -28.28 -5.09 -10.19
CA ARG A 307 -29.59 -4.96 -10.84
C ARG A 307 -29.84 -5.95 -11.97
N SER A 308 -28.77 -6.54 -12.52
CA SER A 308 -28.80 -7.51 -13.61
C SER A 308 -27.59 -8.43 -13.56
N ASN A 309 -27.76 -9.68 -13.97
CA ASN A 309 -26.66 -10.65 -14.10
C ASN A 309 -25.74 -10.41 -15.33
N ARG A 310 -26.01 -9.38 -16.13
CA ARG A 310 -25.26 -9.01 -17.35
C ARG A 310 -24.31 -7.84 -17.13
N ILE A 311 -24.05 -7.46 -15.89
CA ILE A 311 -23.10 -6.38 -15.59
C ILE A 311 -21.67 -6.88 -15.72
N ASP A 312 -20.76 -5.97 -15.94
CA ASP A 312 -19.32 -6.20 -15.79
C ASP A 312 -18.94 -6.15 -14.30
N TYR A 313 -18.80 -7.32 -13.69
CA TYR A 313 -18.46 -7.47 -12.28
C TYR A 313 -17.06 -6.95 -11.96
N ASP A 314 -16.09 -7.21 -12.82
CA ASP A 314 -14.71 -6.80 -12.62
C ASP A 314 -14.57 -5.28 -12.77
N GLY A 315 -15.20 -4.70 -13.78
CA GLY A 315 -15.25 -3.24 -13.96
C GLY A 315 -15.95 -2.52 -12.79
N LEU A 316 -17.06 -3.08 -12.26
CA LEU A 316 -17.70 -2.53 -11.08
C LEU A 316 -16.78 -2.59 -9.85
N MET A 317 -16.11 -3.71 -9.62
CA MET A 317 -15.18 -3.85 -8.48
C MET A 317 -13.97 -2.93 -8.64
N ASP A 318 -13.42 -2.78 -9.83
CA ASP A 318 -12.33 -1.82 -10.10
C ASP A 318 -12.76 -0.38 -9.78
N HIS A 319 -13.98 0.01 -10.15
CA HIS A 319 -14.51 1.31 -9.74
C HIS A 319 -14.61 1.46 -8.22
N LEU A 320 -15.11 0.44 -7.53
CA LEU A 320 -15.25 0.45 -6.08
C LEU A 320 -13.88 0.46 -5.38
N PHE A 321 -12.89 -0.24 -5.89
CA PHE A 321 -11.50 -0.15 -5.40
C PHE A 321 -10.92 1.25 -5.57
N ALA A 322 -11.16 1.89 -6.69
CA ALA A 322 -10.65 3.24 -6.95
C ALA A 322 -11.35 4.35 -6.13
N THR A 323 -12.58 4.10 -5.64
CA THR A 323 -13.44 5.15 -5.07
C THR A 323 -13.86 4.94 -3.62
N THR A 324 -13.47 3.83 -3.01
CA THR A 324 -13.84 3.48 -1.63
C THR A 324 -12.65 2.92 -0.84
N ASP A 325 -12.84 2.70 0.47
CA ASP A 325 -11.85 2.07 1.34
C ASP A 325 -11.68 0.54 1.09
N LEU A 326 -12.26 -0.01 0.01
CA LEU A 326 -12.00 -1.38 -0.46
C LEU A 326 -10.57 -1.55 -1.01
N GLU A 327 -9.91 -0.47 -1.41
CA GLU A 327 -8.47 -0.42 -1.62
C GLU A 327 -7.90 0.71 -0.79
N LYS A 328 -6.81 0.44 -0.05
CA LYS A 328 -6.23 1.39 0.89
C LYS A 328 -4.72 1.35 0.88
N SER A 329 -4.10 2.52 0.96
CA SER A 329 -2.65 2.66 1.07
C SER A 329 -2.24 2.77 2.53
N TYR A 330 -1.16 2.05 2.90
CA TYR A 330 -0.57 2.05 4.23
C TYR A 330 0.85 2.57 4.14
N ARG A 331 1.12 3.62 4.89
CA ARG A 331 2.48 4.14 5.04
C ARG A 331 3.32 3.13 5.83
N ILE A 332 4.56 2.97 5.41
CA ILE A 332 5.58 2.24 6.16
C ILE A 332 6.68 3.23 6.54
N ASN A 333 7.06 3.25 7.82
CA ASN A 333 8.15 4.03 8.36
C ASN A 333 8.72 3.28 9.57
N MET A 334 9.76 2.50 9.35
CA MET A 334 10.35 1.62 10.35
C MET A 334 11.29 2.40 11.30
N ASN A 335 10.73 3.41 11.96
CA ASN A 335 11.41 4.26 12.94
C ASN A 335 11.23 3.69 14.34
N MET A 336 12.34 3.49 15.07
CA MET A 336 12.36 2.85 16.37
C MET A 336 13.56 3.29 17.20
N ILE A 337 13.53 3.04 18.50
CA ILE A 337 14.70 3.21 19.38
C ILE A 337 15.63 2.01 19.18
N GLY A 338 16.85 2.26 18.73
CA GLY A 338 17.89 1.25 18.54
C GLY A 338 18.54 0.78 19.84
N LEU A 339 19.47 -0.18 19.75
CA LEU A 339 20.27 -0.63 20.89
C LEU A 339 21.18 0.47 21.46
N ASP A 340 21.52 1.46 20.64
CA ASP A 340 22.28 2.66 21.03
C ASP A 340 21.42 3.69 21.78
N GLY A 341 20.15 3.40 22.01
CA GLY A 341 19.20 4.28 22.67
C GLY A 341 18.74 5.48 21.81
N LYS A 342 19.01 5.50 20.49
CA LYS A 342 18.65 6.61 19.61
C LYS A 342 17.50 6.24 18.66
N PRO A 343 16.60 7.19 18.36
CA PRO A 343 15.57 7.00 17.34
C PRO A 343 16.19 7.02 15.94
N ALA A 344 15.89 6.02 15.13
CA ALA A 344 16.34 5.96 13.74
C ALA A 344 15.39 5.12 12.89
N VAL A 345 15.28 5.50 11.61
CA VAL A 345 14.65 4.64 10.60
C VAL A 345 15.65 3.59 10.17
N LYS A 346 15.26 2.32 10.27
CA LYS A 346 16.13 1.18 9.98
C LYS A 346 15.53 0.33 8.86
N ASN A 347 16.40 -0.27 8.05
CA ASN A 347 16.00 -1.26 7.07
C ASN A 347 15.76 -2.62 7.73
N LEU A 348 15.10 -3.54 7.01
CA LEU A 348 14.74 -4.85 7.55
C LEU A 348 15.94 -5.67 8.02
N LEU A 349 17.03 -5.68 7.25
CA LEU A 349 18.25 -6.40 7.60
C LEU A 349 18.88 -5.85 8.89
N THR A 350 18.95 -4.53 9.03
CA THR A 350 19.48 -3.87 10.24
C THR A 350 18.61 -4.20 11.46
N ILE A 351 17.27 -4.19 11.33
CA ILE A 351 16.37 -4.54 12.43
C ILE A 351 16.62 -5.97 12.92
N LEU A 352 16.68 -6.92 11.99
CA LEU A 352 16.92 -8.33 12.36
C LEU A 352 18.32 -8.54 12.96
N THR A 353 19.34 -7.89 12.42
CA THR A 353 20.72 -7.99 12.92
C THR A 353 20.85 -7.40 14.32
N GLU A 354 20.31 -6.21 14.57
CA GLU A 354 20.32 -5.60 15.91
C GLU A 354 19.48 -6.41 16.89
N TRP A 355 18.31 -6.91 16.48
CA TRP A 355 17.51 -7.77 17.34
C TRP A 355 18.25 -9.07 17.70
N LEU A 356 18.96 -9.70 16.77
CA LEU A 356 19.78 -10.86 17.07
C LEU A 356 20.95 -10.54 18.01
N ALA A 357 21.56 -9.36 17.91
CA ALA A 357 22.55 -8.89 18.87
C ALA A 357 21.94 -8.74 20.29
N PHE A 358 20.76 -8.15 20.38
CA PHE A 358 19.99 -8.09 21.65
C PHE A 358 19.68 -9.49 22.17
N ARG A 359 19.19 -10.41 21.33
CA ARG A 359 18.89 -11.79 21.73
C ARG A 359 20.11 -12.53 22.22
N ARG A 360 21.24 -12.40 21.52
CA ARG A 360 22.52 -12.99 21.94
C ARG A 360 22.93 -12.49 23.32
N THR A 361 22.87 -11.20 23.57
CA THR A 361 23.16 -10.60 24.88
C THR A 361 22.23 -11.15 25.96
N THR A 362 20.93 -11.23 25.68
CA THR A 362 19.91 -11.73 26.62
C THR A 362 20.18 -13.20 26.98
N VAL A 363 20.45 -14.06 26.00
CA VAL A 363 20.75 -15.48 26.25
C VAL A 363 22.07 -15.64 27.00
N THR A 364 23.10 -14.89 26.66
CA THR A 364 24.38 -14.90 27.39
C THR A 364 24.19 -14.51 28.86
N ARG A 365 23.41 -13.46 29.15
CA ARG A 365 23.09 -13.07 30.54
C ARG A 365 22.32 -14.18 31.27
N ARG A 366 21.35 -14.80 30.63
CA ARG A 366 20.58 -15.92 31.20
C ARG A 366 21.48 -17.10 31.57
N LEU A 367 22.37 -17.49 30.64
CA LEU A 367 23.29 -18.61 30.89
C LEU A 367 24.29 -18.29 32.01
N ASN A 368 24.84 -17.08 32.05
CA ASN A 368 25.73 -16.66 33.14
C ASN A 368 25.00 -16.65 34.47
N PHE A 369 23.79 -16.09 34.54
CA PHE A 369 22.98 -16.08 35.75
C PHE A 369 22.70 -17.50 36.28
N ARG A 370 22.44 -18.46 35.36
CA ARG A 370 22.29 -19.86 35.77
C ARG A 370 23.62 -20.47 36.21
N LEU A 371 24.70 -20.17 35.51
CA LEU A 371 26.04 -20.63 35.83
C LEU A 371 26.49 -20.14 37.23
N ASP A 372 26.27 -18.87 37.52
CA ASP A 372 26.60 -18.28 38.85
C ASP A 372 25.82 -18.97 39.98
N LYS A 373 24.54 -19.26 39.78
CA LYS A 373 23.77 -20.05 40.72
C LYS A 373 24.29 -21.47 40.92
N ILE A 374 24.72 -22.12 39.85
CA ILE A 374 25.32 -23.46 39.92
C ILE A 374 26.63 -23.41 40.66
N ILE A 375 27.50 -22.46 40.33
CA ILE A 375 28.79 -22.28 41.01
C ILE A 375 28.60 -22.05 42.51
N SER A 376 27.71 -21.13 42.90
CA SER A 376 27.38 -20.88 44.32
C SER A 376 26.83 -22.12 45.02
N ARG A 377 25.98 -22.91 44.32
CA ARG A 377 25.41 -24.12 44.90
C ARG A 377 26.48 -25.23 45.05
N LEU A 378 27.30 -25.41 44.03
CA LEU A 378 28.44 -26.38 44.10
C LEU A 378 29.40 -26.03 45.23
N HIS A 379 29.72 -24.73 45.40
CA HIS A 379 30.56 -24.28 46.47
C HIS A 379 30.00 -24.67 47.85
N ILE A 380 28.69 -24.51 48.07
CA ILE A 380 28.02 -24.95 49.28
C ILE A 380 28.06 -26.47 49.42
N LEU A 381 27.83 -27.23 48.36
CA LEU A 381 27.84 -28.70 48.37
C LEU A 381 29.21 -29.25 48.69
N GLU A 382 30.31 -28.64 48.21
CA GLU A 382 31.68 -29.00 48.56
C GLU A 382 31.89 -28.90 50.07
N GLY A 383 31.47 -27.81 50.69
CA GLY A 383 31.53 -27.65 52.17
C GLY A 383 30.72 -28.69 52.91
N LEU A 384 29.48 -28.96 52.45
CA LEU A 384 28.62 -29.99 53.04
C LEU A 384 29.26 -31.40 52.93
N MET A 385 29.86 -31.72 51.80
CA MET A 385 30.58 -33.01 51.65
C MET A 385 31.75 -33.16 52.59
N ILE A 386 32.53 -32.08 52.85
CA ILE A 386 33.58 -32.07 53.87
C ILE A 386 33.02 -32.37 55.24
N ALA A 387 31.88 -31.75 55.59
CA ALA A 387 31.19 -31.99 56.87
C ALA A 387 30.69 -33.43 57.02
N PHE A 388 30.15 -34.03 55.92
CA PHE A 388 29.70 -35.42 55.94
C PHE A 388 30.83 -36.42 56.10
N LEU A 389 31.99 -36.16 55.50
CA LEU A 389 33.18 -37.02 55.62
C LEU A 389 33.81 -36.94 57.03
N ASN A 390 33.59 -35.87 57.77
CA ASN A 390 34.15 -35.58 59.07
C ASN A 390 33.07 -35.33 60.15
N LEU A 391 31.93 -36.03 60.06
CA LEU A 391 30.74 -35.75 60.82
C LEU A 391 30.91 -35.69 62.33
N ASP A 392 31.65 -36.66 62.87
CA ASP A 392 31.89 -36.74 64.33
C ASP A 392 32.66 -35.50 64.82
N GLU A 393 33.70 -35.08 64.12
CA GLU A 393 34.52 -33.91 64.44
C GLU A 393 33.72 -32.61 64.29
N VAL A 394 32.86 -32.48 63.25
CA VAL A 394 31.97 -31.33 63.08
C VAL A 394 30.98 -31.22 64.25
N ILE A 395 30.40 -32.35 64.69
CA ILE A 395 29.48 -32.36 65.86
C ILE A 395 30.23 -32.00 67.15
N GLU A 396 31.44 -32.46 67.34
CA GLU A 396 32.27 -32.15 68.50
C GLU A 396 32.58 -30.65 68.57
N ILE A 397 32.98 -30.03 67.46
CA ILE A 397 33.22 -28.58 67.35
C ILE A 397 31.96 -27.80 67.65
N ILE A 398 30.81 -28.17 67.09
CA ILE A 398 29.54 -27.46 67.28
C ILE A 398 29.10 -27.50 68.76
N ARG A 399 29.40 -28.58 69.47
CA ARG A 399 28.98 -28.77 70.82
C ARG A 399 29.90 -28.15 71.86
N ASN A 400 31.19 -28.06 71.62
CA ASN A 400 32.20 -27.77 72.61
C ASN A 400 32.84 -26.38 72.44
N GLU A 401 32.83 -25.80 71.31
CA GLU A 401 33.48 -24.53 71.02
C GLU A 401 32.56 -23.34 71.22
N ASP A 402 33.07 -22.23 71.73
CA ASP A 402 32.32 -20.99 72.00
C ASP A 402 31.98 -20.28 70.67
N ASN A 403 32.81 -20.46 69.65
CA ASN A 403 32.59 -19.93 68.26
C ASN A 403 32.74 -21.03 67.20
N PRO A 404 31.75 -21.90 67.10
CA PRO A 404 31.83 -23.06 66.17
C PRO A 404 32.10 -22.68 64.75
N LYS A 405 31.58 -21.54 64.28
CA LYS A 405 31.79 -21.09 62.90
C LYS A 405 33.23 -20.80 62.60
N ALA A 406 33.92 -20.05 63.44
CA ALA A 406 35.35 -19.72 63.26
C ALA A 406 36.23 -20.97 63.31
N GLU A 407 35.91 -21.93 64.21
CA GLU A 407 36.65 -23.16 64.32
C GLU A 407 36.46 -24.09 63.12
N LEU A 408 35.24 -24.21 62.62
CA LEU A 408 34.95 -24.96 61.40
C LEU A 408 35.70 -24.37 60.17
N ILE A 409 35.74 -23.04 60.05
CA ILE A 409 36.51 -22.37 58.99
C ILE A 409 38.00 -22.67 59.10
N ALA A 410 38.58 -22.53 60.27
CA ALA A 410 40.01 -22.76 60.51
C ALA A 410 40.39 -24.24 60.32
N ARG A 411 39.57 -25.15 60.81
CA ARG A 411 39.83 -26.58 60.77
C ARG A 411 39.76 -27.23 59.39
N PHE A 412 38.69 -26.89 58.69
CA PHE A 412 38.38 -27.50 57.36
C PHE A 412 38.66 -26.59 56.18
N GLN A 413 39.22 -25.39 56.42
CA GLN A 413 39.54 -24.38 55.40
C GLN A 413 38.27 -23.99 54.58
N LEU A 414 37.13 -23.87 55.28
CA LEU A 414 35.86 -23.54 54.67
C LEU A 414 35.71 -22.02 54.44
N SER A 415 34.89 -21.65 53.49
CA SER A 415 34.42 -20.28 53.40
C SER A 415 33.35 -19.95 54.46
N ASP A 416 33.11 -18.66 54.66
CA ASP A 416 32.08 -18.21 55.61
C ASP A 416 30.69 -18.78 55.23
N GLU A 417 30.37 -18.81 53.94
CA GLU A 417 29.11 -19.34 53.41
C GLU A 417 29.00 -20.86 53.57
N GLN A 418 30.08 -21.61 53.41
CA GLN A 418 30.11 -23.06 53.64
C GLN A 418 29.93 -23.39 55.10
N ALA A 419 30.61 -22.69 56.01
CA ALA A 419 30.47 -22.90 57.47
C ALA A 419 29.04 -22.56 57.93
N GLU A 420 28.45 -21.47 57.42
CA GLU A 420 27.05 -21.10 57.72
C GLU A 420 26.08 -22.17 57.22
N ALA A 421 26.29 -22.70 56.01
CA ALA A 421 25.48 -23.77 55.45
C ALA A 421 25.52 -25.04 56.33
N ILE A 422 26.70 -25.41 56.86
CA ILE A 422 26.90 -26.56 57.75
C ILE A 422 26.12 -26.33 59.06
N LEU A 423 26.25 -25.17 59.65
CA LEU A 423 25.57 -24.85 60.94
C LEU A 423 24.05 -24.82 60.76
N ASN A 424 23.51 -24.48 59.61
CA ASN A 424 22.09 -24.48 59.29
C ASN A 424 21.55 -25.86 58.86
N LEU A 425 22.36 -26.93 58.85
CA LEU A 425 21.92 -28.27 58.55
C LEU A 425 20.89 -28.77 59.57
N ARG A 426 19.79 -29.29 59.04
CA ARG A 426 18.80 -29.98 59.87
C ARG A 426 19.30 -31.39 60.22
N LEU A 427 19.17 -31.84 61.47
CA LEU A 427 19.63 -33.15 61.93
C LEU A 427 19.13 -34.31 61.04
N ARG A 428 17.97 -34.22 60.46
CA ARG A 428 17.45 -35.25 59.53
C ARG A 428 18.32 -35.44 58.26
N HIS A 429 19.01 -34.36 57.85
CA HIS A 429 19.86 -34.40 56.64
C HIS A 429 21.23 -35.08 56.87
N LEU A 430 21.50 -35.57 58.11
CA LEU A 430 22.71 -36.30 58.42
C LEU A 430 22.59 -37.82 58.14
N ALA A 431 21.48 -38.30 57.59
CA ALA A 431 21.26 -39.69 57.24
C ALA A 431 22.07 -40.10 56.00
N LYS A 432 22.56 -41.38 55.94
CA LYS A 432 23.32 -41.92 54.76
C LYS A 432 22.59 -41.73 53.41
N LEU A 433 21.29 -41.70 53.41
CA LEU A 433 20.50 -41.48 52.18
C LEU A 433 20.72 -40.10 51.59
N GLU A 434 20.86 -39.09 52.40
CA GLU A 434 21.10 -37.69 51.99
C GLU A 434 22.50 -37.50 51.38
N GLU A 435 23.52 -38.24 51.81
CA GLU A 435 24.86 -38.21 51.18
C GLU A 435 24.80 -38.62 49.71
N HIS A 436 24.03 -39.64 49.40
CA HIS A 436 23.84 -40.07 47.99
C HIS A 436 23.11 -39.05 47.16
N GLU A 437 22.09 -38.40 47.76
CA GLU A 437 21.35 -37.34 47.10
C GLU A 437 22.21 -36.10 46.82
N LEU A 438 23.04 -35.69 47.79
CA LEU A 438 23.97 -34.57 47.61
C LEU A 438 25.05 -34.87 46.54
N LYS A 439 25.61 -36.10 46.52
CA LYS A 439 26.53 -36.49 45.47
C LYS A 439 25.89 -36.52 44.09
N ALA A 440 24.68 -37.00 43.97
CA ALA A 440 23.90 -36.98 42.74
C ALA A 440 23.58 -35.59 42.28
N GLU A 441 23.22 -34.67 43.23
CA GLU A 441 23.01 -33.25 42.93
C GLU A 441 24.30 -32.58 42.46
N GLN A 442 25.42 -32.84 43.14
CA GLN A 442 26.72 -32.28 42.76
C GLN A 442 27.11 -32.72 41.35
N GLN A 443 27.06 -34.01 41.04
CA GLN A 443 27.37 -34.51 39.71
C GLN A 443 26.50 -33.87 38.63
N LYS A 444 25.22 -33.78 38.85
CA LYS A 444 24.26 -33.15 37.89
C LYS A 444 24.59 -31.68 37.68
N LEU A 445 24.95 -30.96 38.72
CA LEU A 445 25.29 -29.53 38.60
C LEU A 445 26.66 -29.35 37.95
N GLU A 446 27.63 -30.26 38.13
CA GLU A 446 28.93 -30.25 37.45
C GLU A 446 28.74 -30.49 35.94
N GLU A 447 27.94 -31.46 35.56
CA GLU A 447 27.61 -31.71 34.14
C GLU A 447 26.92 -30.50 33.53
N GLU A 448 25.95 -29.86 34.23
CA GLU A 448 25.28 -28.66 33.78
C GLU A 448 26.25 -27.47 33.66
N ARG A 449 27.17 -27.28 34.62
CA ARG A 449 28.21 -26.25 34.60
C ARG A 449 29.07 -26.39 33.36
N GLU A 450 29.62 -27.61 33.10
CA GLU A 450 30.44 -27.87 31.92
C GLU A 450 29.70 -27.64 30.63
N HIS A 451 28.43 -28.03 30.56
CA HIS A 451 27.57 -27.77 29.41
C HIS A 451 27.42 -26.28 29.15
N LEU A 452 27.04 -25.49 30.17
CA LEU A 452 26.85 -24.02 30.08
C LEU A 452 28.18 -23.33 29.70
N GLN A 453 29.30 -23.69 30.33
CA GLN A 453 30.61 -23.15 29.99
C GLN A 453 30.99 -23.48 28.55
N GLY A 454 30.67 -24.69 28.10
CA GLY A 454 30.90 -25.11 26.72
C GLY A 454 30.08 -24.31 25.68
N ILE A 455 28.85 -23.88 26.05
CA ILE A 455 28.04 -23.01 25.20
C ILE A 455 28.59 -21.58 25.22
N LEU A 456 28.87 -21.03 26.38
CA LEU A 456 29.38 -19.67 26.56
C LEU A 456 30.78 -19.48 25.94
N GLY A 457 31.61 -20.52 25.92
CA GLY A 457 32.94 -20.52 25.32
C GLY A 457 32.97 -20.66 23.79
N SER A 458 31.80 -20.81 23.13
CA SER A 458 31.75 -21.03 21.68
C SER A 458 30.58 -20.28 21.04
N GLU A 459 30.89 -19.26 20.25
CA GLU A 459 29.87 -18.48 19.51
C GLU A 459 28.98 -19.40 18.64
N ARG A 460 29.56 -20.42 18.01
CA ARG A 460 28.78 -21.38 17.22
C ARG A 460 27.80 -22.17 18.05
N ARG A 461 28.17 -22.60 19.28
CA ARG A 461 27.23 -23.31 20.17
C ARG A 461 26.13 -22.39 20.69
N LEU A 462 26.50 -21.17 21.01
CA LEU A 462 25.51 -20.13 21.42
C LEU A 462 24.51 -19.83 20.30
N ASN A 463 24.99 -19.62 19.06
CA ASN A 463 24.12 -19.39 17.92
C ASN A 463 23.21 -20.61 17.64
N ASN A 464 23.72 -21.84 17.78
CA ASN A 464 22.90 -23.04 17.63
C ASN A 464 21.83 -23.17 18.72
N LEU A 465 22.11 -22.75 19.96
CA LEU A 465 21.11 -22.71 21.02
C LEU A 465 20.00 -21.69 20.68
N ILE A 466 20.38 -20.46 20.31
CA ILE A 466 19.44 -19.41 19.94
C ILE A 466 18.58 -19.85 18.75
N LYS A 467 19.18 -20.48 17.74
CA LYS A 467 18.48 -21.03 16.58
C LYS A 467 17.40 -22.02 17.00
N LYS A 468 17.75 -23.02 17.82
CA LYS A 468 16.78 -24.01 18.33
C LYS A 468 15.64 -23.40 19.11
N GLU A 469 15.91 -22.36 19.90
CA GLU A 469 14.88 -21.65 20.68
C GLU A 469 13.94 -20.88 19.78
N ILE A 470 14.47 -20.16 18.76
CA ILE A 470 13.66 -19.44 17.77
C ILE A 470 12.77 -20.42 16.98
N GLU A 471 13.33 -21.54 16.53
CA GLU A 471 12.59 -22.57 15.79
C GLU A 471 11.48 -23.21 16.65
N ALA A 472 11.77 -23.47 17.93
CA ALA A 472 10.79 -24.02 18.87
C ALA A 472 9.64 -23.05 19.14
N ASP A 473 9.94 -21.78 19.40
CA ASP A 473 8.94 -20.75 19.60
C ASP A 473 8.11 -20.50 18.33
N ALA A 474 8.76 -20.43 17.17
CA ALA A 474 8.06 -20.28 15.90
C ALA A 474 7.11 -21.45 15.62
N LYS A 475 7.53 -22.67 15.92
CA LYS A 475 6.68 -23.87 15.79
C LYS A 475 5.48 -23.83 16.77
N ALA A 476 5.70 -23.38 17.99
CA ALA A 476 4.64 -23.31 19.01
C ALA A 476 3.52 -22.30 18.62
N PHE A 477 3.89 -21.22 17.92
CA PHE A 477 2.98 -20.16 17.51
C PHE A 477 2.78 -20.06 16.00
N ALA A 478 3.16 -21.11 15.25
CA ALA A 478 3.05 -21.17 13.81
C ALA A 478 1.63 -20.83 13.33
N SER A 479 1.56 -19.96 12.33
CA SER A 479 0.31 -19.64 11.66
C SER A 479 0.55 -19.36 10.18
N PRO A 480 -0.37 -19.75 9.29
CA PRO A 480 -0.25 -19.40 7.88
C PRO A 480 -0.26 -17.88 7.68
N ARG A 481 0.28 -17.44 6.55
CA ARG A 481 0.13 -16.05 6.10
C ARG A 481 -1.35 -15.72 5.94
N ARG A 482 -1.79 -14.58 6.45
CA ARG A 482 -3.17 -14.10 6.32
C ARG A 482 -3.33 -13.19 5.10
N SER A 483 -2.39 -12.25 4.89
CA SER A 483 -2.46 -11.30 3.78
C SER A 483 -1.62 -11.79 2.60
N PRO A 484 -2.22 -12.39 1.55
CA PRO A 484 -1.48 -12.87 0.38
C PRO A 484 -0.91 -11.69 -0.42
N LEU A 485 0.25 -11.92 -1.05
CA LEU A 485 0.83 -10.97 -2.00
C LEU A 485 0.39 -11.36 -3.41
N VAL A 486 -0.35 -10.47 -4.07
CA VAL A 486 -0.91 -10.72 -5.41
C VAL A 486 -0.69 -9.47 -6.26
N GLU A 487 0.02 -9.60 -7.35
CA GLU A 487 0.16 -8.48 -8.29
C GLU A 487 -1.18 -8.24 -9.00
N ARG A 488 -1.68 -7.01 -8.90
CA ARG A 488 -2.91 -6.56 -9.54
C ARG A 488 -2.66 -5.29 -10.33
N ALA A 489 -3.42 -5.13 -11.43
CA ALA A 489 -3.47 -3.87 -12.15
C ALA A 489 -4.04 -2.74 -11.26
N GLU A 490 -3.68 -1.51 -11.58
CA GLU A 490 -4.23 -0.34 -10.89
C GLU A 490 -5.73 -0.21 -11.15
N ALA A 491 -6.51 -0.03 -10.09
CA ALA A 491 -7.96 0.11 -10.18
C ALA A 491 -8.35 1.44 -10.86
N LYS A 492 -9.35 1.39 -11.75
CA LYS A 492 -9.81 2.54 -12.51
C LYS A 492 -11.27 2.86 -12.15
N ALA A 493 -11.55 4.11 -11.83
CA ALA A 493 -12.92 4.58 -11.67
C ALA A 493 -13.66 4.55 -13.01
N ILE A 494 -14.89 4.06 -13.02
CA ILE A 494 -15.81 4.15 -14.18
C ILE A 494 -16.08 5.62 -14.45
N SER A 495 -15.91 6.06 -15.68
CA SER A 495 -16.25 7.43 -16.07
C SER A 495 -17.78 7.59 -16.20
N GLU A 496 -18.29 8.82 -16.08
CA GLU A 496 -19.73 9.08 -16.30
C GLU A 496 -20.19 8.65 -17.71
N SER A 497 -19.29 8.65 -18.67
CA SER A 497 -19.54 8.16 -20.05
C SER A 497 -19.77 6.65 -20.11
N ASP A 498 -19.15 5.87 -19.23
CA ASP A 498 -19.27 4.41 -19.22
C ASP A 498 -20.57 3.94 -18.54
N LEU A 499 -21.17 4.81 -17.73
CA LEU A 499 -22.45 4.54 -17.03
C LEU A 499 -23.68 4.74 -17.94
N THR A 500 -23.52 5.37 -19.08
CA THR A 500 -24.62 5.70 -20.00
C THR A 500 -24.85 4.52 -20.96
N PRO A 501 -26.10 4.12 -21.23
CA PRO A 501 -26.39 3.09 -22.22
C PRO A 501 -25.74 3.45 -23.55
N THR A 502 -24.95 2.55 -24.10
CA THR A 502 -24.27 2.75 -25.39
C THR A 502 -25.31 2.67 -26.52
N GLU A 503 -25.79 3.84 -26.97
CA GLU A 503 -26.70 3.95 -28.10
C GLU A 503 -25.95 4.49 -29.32
N PRO A 504 -26.27 4.05 -30.56
CA PRO A 504 -25.75 4.70 -31.76
C PRO A 504 -26.26 6.14 -31.84
N VAL A 505 -25.38 7.06 -32.19
CA VAL A 505 -25.68 8.48 -32.33
C VAL A 505 -25.04 9.07 -33.58
N THR A 506 -25.70 10.11 -34.13
CA THR A 506 -25.18 10.91 -35.24
C THR A 506 -25.04 12.34 -34.77
N VAL A 507 -23.83 12.87 -34.78
CA VAL A 507 -23.58 14.29 -34.49
C VAL A 507 -23.49 15.05 -35.77
N ILE A 508 -24.24 16.15 -35.85
CA ILE A 508 -24.41 16.95 -37.08
C ILE A 508 -23.88 18.37 -36.84
N LEU A 509 -23.09 18.85 -37.78
CA LEU A 509 -22.49 20.17 -37.79
C LEU A 509 -23.00 20.96 -39.01
N SER A 510 -23.45 22.19 -38.82
CA SER A 510 -23.81 23.08 -39.90
C SER A 510 -22.68 24.03 -40.32
N GLU A 511 -22.80 24.68 -41.50
CA GLU A 511 -21.81 25.65 -42.01
C GLU A 511 -21.55 26.84 -41.07
N LYS A 512 -22.57 27.28 -40.34
CA LYS A 512 -22.46 28.37 -39.34
C LYS A 512 -22.07 27.89 -37.94
N GLY A 513 -21.65 26.61 -37.79
CA GLY A 513 -21.14 26.04 -36.54
C GLY A 513 -22.25 25.72 -35.53
N TRP A 514 -23.47 25.39 -36.00
CA TRP A 514 -24.53 24.86 -35.14
C TRP A 514 -24.38 23.34 -35.03
N VAL A 515 -24.56 22.81 -33.81
CA VAL A 515 -24.39 21.39 -33.52
C VAL A 515 -25.64 20.80 -32.90
N ARG A 516 -25.89 19.54 -33.22
CA ARG A 516 -26.98 18.73 -32.66
C ARG A 516 -26.65 17.24 -32.72
N CYS A 517 -27.25 16.45 -31.85
CA CYS A 517 -27.07 15.02 -31.78
C CYS A 517 -28.37 14.28 -32.01
N ALA A 518 -28.37 13.32 -32.89
CA ALA A 518 -29.52 12.47 -33.19
C ALA A 518 -29.29 11.05 -32.67
N LYS A 519 -30.34 10.34 -32.30
CA LYS A 519 -30.31 8.91 -31.99
C LYS A 519 -30.32 8.09 -33.27
N GLY A 520 -29.48 7.06 -33.35
CA GLY A 520 -29.35 6.18 -34.54
C GLY A 520 -28.44 6.75 -35.63
N HIS A 521 -28.19 5.91 -36.64
CA HIS A 521 -27.41 6.26 -37.86
C HIS A 521 -28.30 6.45 -39.09
N ASP A 522 -29.58 6.04 -39.02
CA ASP A 522 -30.54 6.08 -40.16
C ASP A 522 -31.23 7.43 -40.28
N ILE A 523 -30.46 8.50 -40.33
CA ILE A 523 -30.97 9.85 -40.40
C ILE A 523 -30.55 10.53 -41.69
N ASP A 524 -31.50 11.08 -42.46
CA ASP A 524 -31.21 11.92 -43.62
C ASP A 524 -30.71 13.30 -43.13
N VAL A 525 -29.40 13.41 -42.95
CA VAL A 525 -28.76 14.61 -42.35
C VAL A 525 -28.84 15.82 -43.30
N GLN A 526 -28.98 15.60 -44.62
CA GLN A 526 -29.03 16.68 -45.60
C GLN A 526 -30.40 17.38 -45.64
N ASN A 527 -31.48 16.61 -45.41
CA ASN A 527 -32.86 17.11 -45.45
C ASN A 527 -33.38 17.56 -44.10
N LEU A 528 -32.54 17.64 -43.06
CA LEU A 528 -32.93 18.20 -41.77
C LEU A 528 -33.21 19.70 -41.88
N SER A 529 -34.08 20.22 -41.00
CA SER A 529 -34.34 21.65 -40.89
C SER A 529 -33.13 22.39 -40.30
N TYR A 530 -32.49 23.24 -41.09
CA TYR A 530 -31.42 24.15 -40.67
C TYR A 530 -31.99 25.57 -40.46
N LYS A 531 -31.24 26.43 -39.73
CA LYS A 531 -31.59 27.82 -39.57
C LYS A 531 -31.60 28.59 -40.90
N ALA A 532 -32.38 29.63 -41.00
CA ALA A 532 -32.44 30.44 -42.23
C ALA A 532 -31.07 30.96 -42.64
N GLY A 533 -30.61 30.58 -43.86
CA GLY A 533 -29.31 30.91 -44.39
C GLY A 533 -28.15 30.09 -43.83
N ASP A 534 -28.42 28.93 -43.20
CA ASP A 534 -27.45 27.93 -42.81
C ASP A 534 -27.72 26.60 -43.53
N SER A 535 -26.71 25.74 -43.64
CA SER A 535 -26.79 24.49 -44.36
C SER A 535 -25.94 23.40 -43.71
N TYR A 536 -26.14 22.16 -44.12
CA TYR A 536 -25.32 21.02 -43.69
C TYR A 536 -23.87 21.21 -44.09
N LEU A 537 -22.95 20.99 -43.10
CA LEU A 537 -21.52 20.96 -43.35
C LEU A 537 -20.94 19.52 -43.27
N ALA A 538 -21.15 18.85 -42.13
CA ALA A 538 -20.58 17.53 -41.87
C ALA A 538 -21.37 16.78 -40.78
N HIS A 539 -21.19 15.49 -40.73
CA HIS A 539 -21.69 14.65 -39.66
C HIS A 539 -20.67 13.57 -39.26
N ALA A 540 -20.84 13.02 -38.04
CA ALA A 540 -20.06 11.89 -37.59
C ALA A 540 -20.99 10.86 -36.94
N TYR A 541 -20.79 9.59 -37.30
CA TYR A 541 -21.43 8.44 -36.69
C TYR A 541 -20.58 7.92 -35.52
N GLY A 542 -21.21 7.55 -34.42
CA GLY A 542 -20.54 7.00 -33.26
C GLY A 542 -21.51 6.44 -32.25
N LYS A 543 -21.02 6.23 -31.03
CA LYS A 543 -21.77 5.75 -29.89
C LYS A 543 -21.90 6.88 -28.84
N SER A 544 -22.97 6.83 -28.05
CA SER A 544 -23.26 7.86 -27.02
C SER A 544 -22.15 8.01 -25.96
N ASN A 545 -21.33 6.99 -25.74
CA ASN A 545 -20.21 6.96 -24.82
C ASN A 545 -18.86 7.32 -25.45
N GLN A 546 -18.80 7.64 -26.75
CA GLN A 546 -17.58 8.06 -27.45
C GLN A 546 -17.52 9.59 -27.51
N PRO A 547 -16.33 10.21 -27.32
CA PRO A 547 -16.20 11.65 -27.49
C PRO A 547 -16.40 12.06 -28.94
N VAL A 548 -17.09 13.18 -29.18
CA VAL A 548 -17.14 13.83 -30.47
C VAL A 548 -16.05 14.89 -30.54
N VAL A 549 -15.21 14.84 -31.56
CA VAL A 549 -14.11 15.79 -31.80
C VAL A 549 -14.49 16.75 -32.91
N PHE A 550 -14.33 18.04 -32.66
CA PHE A 550 -14.43 19.12 -33.63
C PHE A 550 -13.06 19.71 -33.91
N ILE A 551 -12.80 20.08 -35.15
CA ILE A 551 -11.54 20.71 -35.57
C ILE A 551 -11.85 22.05 -36.18
N ASP A 552 -11.18 23.10 -35.74
CA ASP A 552 -11.36 24.45 -36.26
C ASP A 552 -10.40 24.79 -37.44
N SER A 553 -10.65 25.92 -38.09
CA SER A 553 -9.85 26.42 -39.20
C SER A 553 -8.40 26.75 -38.85
N THR A 554 -8.04 26.84 -37.58
CA THR A 554 -6.67 27.08 -37.08
C THR A 554 -5.92 25.79 -36.75
N GLY A 555 -6.59 24.61 -36.88
CA GLY A 555 -5.99 23.32 -36.59
C GLY A 555 -6.01 22.90 -35.11
N ARG A 556 -6.96 23.43 -34.35
CA ARG A 556 -7.20 23.02 -32.96
C ARG A 556 -8.34 22.02 -32.89
N SER A 557 -8.22 21.04 -32.02
CA SER A 557 -9.24 20.06 -31.72
C SER A 557 -9.96 20.37 -30.38
N TYR A 558 -11.23 20.04 -30.32
CA TYR A 558 -12.12 20.21 -29.15
C TYR A 558 -12.93 18.94 -29.01
N ALA A 559 -13.01 18.38 -27.82
CA ALA A 559 -13.82 17.19 -27.57
C ALA A 559 -15.01 17.53 -26.67
N LEU A 560 -16.17 17.05 -27.05
CA LEU A 560 -17.42 17.17 -26.28
C LEU A 560 -18.06 15.80 -26.11
N ASP A 561 -18.90 15.67 -25.10
CA ASP A 561 -19.79 14.53 -24.93
C ASP A 561 -21.01 14.69 -25.89
N PRO A 562 -21.32 13.70 -26.74
CA PRO A 562 -22.46 13.74 -27.64
C PRO A 562 -23.79 14.01 -26.93
N LEU A 563 -23.95 13.46 -25.71
CA LEU A 563 -25.17 13.62 -24.91
C LEU A 563 -25.32 15.03 -24.34
N SER A 564 -24.24 15.79 -24.29
CA SER A 564 -24.29 17.22 -23.92
C SER A 564 -24.81 18.12 -25.03
N LEU A 565 -24.94 17.59 -26.26
CA LEU A 565 -25.41 18.32 -27.43
C LEU A 565 -26.94 18.33 -27.50
N PRO A 566 -27.55 19.38 -28.05
CA PRO A 566 -28.99 19.43 -28.20
C PRO A 566 -29.53 18.35 -29.14
N SER A 567 -30.72 17.87 -28.89
CA SER A 567 -31.38 16.86 -29.73
C SER A 567 -31.62 17.38 -31.17
N ALA A 568 -31.45 16.49 -32.16
CA ALA A 568 -31.74 16.79 -33.57
C ALA A 568 -33.18 17.11 -33.89
N ARG A 569 -34.12 17.00 -32.92
CA ARG A 569 -35.48 17.51 -33.04
C ARG A 569 -35.53 19.04 -33.03
N SER A 570 -34.49 19.70 -32.51
CA SER A 570 -34.28 21.15 -32.58
C SER A 570 -33.38 21.54 -33.75
N GLN A 571 -33.23 22.82 -34.02
CA GLN A 571 -32.30 23.35 -35.01
C GLN A 571 -30.83 23.33 -34.54
N GLY A 572 -30.57 22.85 -33.28
CA GLY A 572 -29.25 22.82 -32.65
C GLY A 572 -28.94 24.10 -31.87
N GLU A 573 -27.70 24.19 -31.42
CA GLU A 573 -27.13 25.34 -30.71
C GLU A 573 -25.76 25.71 -31.30
N PRO A 574 -25.34 27.00 -31.21
CA PRO A 574 -23.98 27.36 -31.62
C PRO A 574 -22.93 26.64 -30.76
N ILE A 575 -21.95 26.02 -31.40
CA ILE A 575 -20.90 25.30 -30.70
C ILE A 575 -20.04 26.23 -29.80
N THR A 576 -19.98 27.52 -30.14
CA THR A 576 -19.30 28.57 -29.36
C THR A 576 -19.83 28.73 -27.94
N GLY A 577 -21.05 28.26 -27.66
CA GLY A 577 -21.58 28.18 -26.28
C GLY A 577 -20.87 27.10 -25.41
N LYS A 578 -20.21 26.15 -26.03
CA LYS A 578 -19.56 25.01 -25.37
C LYS A 578 -18.04 25.04 -25.43
N ILE A 579 -17.45 25.62 -26.50
CA ILE A 579 -16.00 25.73 -26.73
C ILE A 579 -15.61 27.19 -26.98
N SER A 580 -14.33 27.51 -26.75
CA SER A 580 -13.75 28.84 -26.96
C SER A 580 -12.88 28.82 -28.21
N LEU A 581 -13.45 29.27 -29.35
CA LEU A 581 -12.71 29.40 -30.59
C LEU A 581 -11.80 30.63 -30.56
N PRO A 582 -10.61 30.59 -31.23
CA PRO A 582 -9.84 31.79 -31.50
C PRO A 582 -10.62 32.79 -32.38
N ASP A 583 -10.26 34.09 -32.31
CA ASP A 583 -10.91 35.14 -33.08
C ASP A 583 -10.89 34.83 -34.58
N GLY A 584 -12.05 34.86 -35.24
CA GLY A 584 -12.22 34.56 -36.65
C GLY A 584 -12.14 33.09 -37.04
N ALA A 585 -11.90 32.16 -36.08
CA ALA A 585 -11.88 30.73 -36.36
C ALA A 585 -13.30 30.17 -36.52
N THR A 586 -13.45 29.20 -37.40
CA THR A 586 -14.69 28.47 -37.64
C THR A 586 -14.44 26.97 -37.56
N VAL A 587 -15.41 26.20 -37.07
CA VAL A 587 -15.31 24.74 -37.02
C VAL A 587 -15.48 24.19 -38.41
N GLN A 588 -14.55 23.32 -38.82
CA GLN A 588 -14.49 22.79 -40.19
C GLN A 588 -14.88 21.32 -40.27
N CYS A 589 -14.69 20.56 -39.19
CA CYS A 589 -14.83 19.11 -39.22
C CYS A 589 -15.43 18.61 -37.90
N VAL A 590 -16.13 17.49 -37.99
CA VAL A 590 -16.61 16.70 -36.85
C VAL A 590 -16.21 15.24 -37.08
N LEU A 591 -15.75 14.57 -36.02
CA LEU A 591 -15.26 13.20 -36.07
C LEU A 591 -15.63 12.44 -34.81
N MET A 592 -15.99 11.18 -34.94
CA MET A 592 -16.18 10.23 -33.85
C MET A 592 -15.52 8.90 -34.22
N ALA A 593 -14.76 8.31 -33.30
CA ALA A 593 -14.15 7.00 -33.48
C ALA A 593 -13.78 6.39 -32.12
N GLU A 594 -13.30 5.16 -32.14
CA GLU A 594 -12.64 4.55 -30.99
C GLU A 594 -11.25 5.17 -30.76
N GLU A 595 -10.80 5.24 -29.52
CA GLU A 595 -9.56 5.95 -29.11
C GLU A 595 -8.33 5.47 -29.88
N SER A 596 -8.21 4.17 -30.13
CA SER A 596 -7.09 3.55 -30.87
C SER A 596 -7.16 3.73 -32.38
N ARG A 597 -8.26 4.28 -32.92
CA ARG A 597 -8.45 4.41 -34.37
C ARG A 597 -7.46 5.39 -34.98
N LYS A 598 -6.79 4.99 -36.07
CA LYS A 598 -5.87 5.86 -36.81
C LYS A 598 -6.64 6.85 -37.67
N VAL A 599 -6.18 8.10 -37.65
CA VAL A 599 -6.76 9.24 -38.35
C VAL A 599 -5.69 9.91 -39.17
N LEU A 600 -5.99 10.13 -40.47
CA LEU A 600 -5.18 10.96 -41.35
C LEU A 600 -5.58 12.43 -41.19
N MET A 601 -4.63 13.25 -40.74
CA MET A 601 -4.72 14.70 -40.66
C MET A 601 -3.95 15.35 -41.78
N ALA A 602 -4.57 16.30 -42.48
CA ALA A 602 -3.91 16.97 -43.60
C ALA A 602 -4.36 18.43 -43.80
N SER A 603 -3.52 19.20 -44.48
CA SER A 603 -3.81 20.57 -44.90
C SER A 603 -3.83 20.69 -46.41
N ASP A 604 -4.57 21.68 -46.92
CA ASP A 604 -4.67 21.97 -48.37
C ASP A 604 -3.34 22.46 -48.97
N SER A 605 -2.35 22.78 -48.17
CA SER A 605 -0.97 23.04 -48.60
C SER A 605 -0.16 21.77 -48.92
N GLY A 606 -0.78 20.58 -48.86
CA GLY A 606 -0.19 19.31 -49.25
C GLY A 606 0.67 18.62 -48.17
N TYR A 607 0.46 18.92 -46.90
CA TYR A 607 1.12 18.26 -45.78
C TYR A 607 0.14 17.44 -44.98
N GLY A 608 0.60 16.34 -44.38
CA GLY A 608 -0.20 15.53 -43.48
C GLY A 608 0.58 14.48 -42.72
N PHE A 609 -0.11 13.84 -41.77
CA PHE A 609 0.41 12.80 -40.89
C PHE A 609 -0.73 11.91 -40.38
N ILE A 610 -0.38 10.79 -39.80
CA ILE A 610 -1.29 9.88 -39.12
C ILE A 610 -1.18 10.13 -37.61
N CYS A 611 -2.31 10.16 -36.91
CA CYS A 611 -2.36 10.17 -35.45
C CYS A 611 -3.39 9.16 -34.93
N GLN A 612 -3.41 8.88 -33.65
CA GLN A 612 -4.51 8.15 -33.01
C GLN A 612 -5.65 9.11 -32.70
N PHE A 613 -6.88 8.60 -32.69
CA PHE A 613 -8.05 9.43 -32.36
C PHE A 613 -7.94 10.05 -30.96
N GLU A 614 -7.36 9.31 -29.99
CA GLU A 614 -7.08 9.81 -28.64
C GLU A 614 -6.21 11.07 -28.62
N ASP A 615 -5.28 11.21 -29.58
CA ASP A 615 -4.43 12.41 -29.71
C ASP A 615 -5.23 13.67 -30.04
N LEU A 616 -6.42 13.51 -30.63
CA LEU A 616 -7.33 14.59 -30.98
C LEU A 616 -8.27 14.96 -29.84
N VAL A 617 -8.44 14.10 -28.82
CA VAL A 617 -9.35 14.33 -27.70
C VAL A 617 -8.76 15.39 -26.75
N SER A 618 -9.45 16.51 -26.60
CA SER A 618 -9.09 17.59 -25.67
C SER A 618 -10.32 18.10 -24.93
N ARG A 619 -10.31 17.92 -23.59
CA ARG A 619 -11.39 18.44 -22.71
C ARG A 619 -11.23 19.93 -22.38
N ASN A 620 -10.17 20.58 -22.87
CA ASN A 620 -9.99 22.03 -22.66
C ASN A 620 -10.91 22.81 -23.59
N LYS A 621 -11.70 23.74 -23.04
CA LYS A 621 -12.61 24.62 -23.83
C LYS A 621 -11.87 25.45 -24.88
N ALA A 622 -10.58 25.81 -24.64
CA ALA A 622 -9.72 26.53 -25.60
C ALA A 622 -9.09 25.61 -26.64
N GLY A 623 -9.39 24.30 -26.62
CA GLY A 623 -8.89 23.29 -27.54
C GLY A 623 -7.37 23.04 -27.43
N LYS A 624 -6.91 22.03 -28.21
CA LYS A 624 -5.50 21.62 -28.33
C LYS A 624 -5.05 21.79 -29.78
N ALA A 625 -3.94 22.47 -30.03
CA ALA A 625 -3.37 22.55 -31.38
C ALA A 625 -2.84 21.17 -31.80
N VAL A 626 -3.43 20.59 -32.84
CA VAL A 626 -3.10 19.24 -33.35
C VAL A 626 -2.42 19.27 -34.72
N ILE A 627 -2.83 20.17 -35.63
CA ILE A 627 -2.15 20.34 -36.91
C ILE A 627 -1.60 21.76 -37.01
N SER A 628 -0.33 21.87 -37.45
CA SER A 628 0.34 23.15 -37.70
C SER A 628 0.17 23.53 -39.16
N LEU A 629 -0.53 24.61 -39.39
CA LEU A 629 -0.83 25.12 -40.75
C LEU A 629 0.26 26.09 -41.23
N THR A 630 0.49 26.07 -42.57
CA THR A 630 1.27 27.11 -43.22
C THR A 630 0.40 28.34 -43.46
N GLU A 631 1.01 29.45 -43.82
CA GLU A 631 0.30 30.71 -44.08
C GLU A 631 -0.81 30.50 -45.14
N ASN A 632 -2.01 30.96 -44.85
CA ASN A 632 -3.22 30.84 -45.66
C ASN A 632 -3.72 29.39 -45.86
N ALA A 633 -3.14 28.37 -45.24
CA ALA A 633 -3.58 26.98 -45.37
C ALA A 633 -4.85 26.69 -44.52
N LYS A 634 -5.65 25.74 -45.03
CA LYS A 634 -6.85 25.24 -44.33
C LYS A 634 -6.69 23.74 -44.00
N VAL A 635 -7.33 23.31 -42.94
CA VAL A 635 -7.44 21.90 -42.59
C VAL A 635 -8.38 21.21 -43.57
N LEU A 636 -7.95 20.07 -44.10
CA LEU A 636 -8.84 19.19 -44.86
C LEU A 636 -9.63 18.27 -43.93
N PRO A 637 -10.82 17.81 -44.33
CA PRO A 637 -11.59 16.85 -43.55
C PRO A 637 -10.75 15.63 -43.18
N PRO A 638 -10.63 15.28 -41.86
CA PRO A 638 -9.87 14.10 -41.45
C PRO A 638 -10.46 12.82 -42.03
N GLN A 639 -9.59 11.82 -42.26
CA GLN A 639 -10.01 10.53 -42.81
C GLN A 639 -9.69 9.42 -41.81
N LEU A 640 -10.66 8.57 -41.51
CA LEU A 640 -10.44 7.38 -40.68
C LEU A 640 -9.82 6.26 -41.52
N LEU A 641 -8.72 5.65 -41.05
CA LEU A 641 -8.12 4.50 -41.70
C LEU A 641 -8.98 3.25 -41.49
N LYS A 642 -9.08 2.40 -42.52
CA LYS A 642 -9.73 1.09 -42.42
C LYS A 642 -8.79 0.12 -41.68
N GLU A 643 -9.32 -0.65 -40.73
CA GLU A 643 -8.53 -1.63 -39.96
C GLU A 643 -8.32 -2.93 -40.73
N GLY A 644 -7.13 -3.50 -40.57
CA GLY A 644 -6.82 -4.83 -41.14
C GLY A 644 -6.60 -4.85 -42.63
N GLU A 645 -6.59 -3.72 -43.33
CA GLU A 645 -6.45 -3.60 -44.76
C GLU A 645 -5.24 -2.74 -45.18
N GLU A 646 -4.69 -3.01 -46.37
CA GLU A 646 -3.69 -2.13 -46.98
C GLU A 646 -4.37 -0.85 -47.46
N ASN A 647 -4.10 0.27 -46.79
CA ASN A 647 -4.70 1.57 -47.12
C ASN A 647 -3.82 2.32 -48.12
N LEU A 648 -4.39 2.67 -49.27
CA LEU A 648 -3.78 3.55 -50.24
C LEU A 648 -4.37 4.96 -50.13
N LEU A 649 -3.51 5.97 -50.13
CA LEU A 649 -3.90 7.37 -50.12
C LEU A 649 -3.95 7.89 -51.56
N VAL A 650 -5.10 8.39 -51.97
CA VAL A 650 -5.30 9.13 -53.21
C VAL A 650 -5.30 10.63 -52.90
N ALA A 651 -4.29 11.34 -53.35
CA ALA A 651 -4.16 12.79 -53.23
C ALA A 651 -4.42 13.48 -54.56
N MET A 652 -5.38 14.41 -54.59
CA MET A 652 -5.72 15.13 -55.80
C MET A 652 -5.56 16.65 -55.61
N SER A 653 -4.83 17.31 -56.48
CA SER A 653 -4.74 18.75 -56.48
C SER A 653 -5.92 19.40 -57.24
N ASN A 654 -6.18 20.69 -56.95
CA ASN A 654 -7.18 21.50 -57.66
C ASN A 654 -6.83 21.71 -59.18
N THR A 655 -5.58 21.45 -59.54
CA THR A 655 -5.10 21.47 -60.93
C THR A 655 -5.30 20.13 -61.66
N GLY A 656 -5.96 19.16 -61.02
CA GLY A 656 -6.29 17.84 -61.60
C GLY A 656 -5.13 16.86 -61.63
N ARG A 657 -4.12 17.02 -60.77
CA ARG A 657 -3.05 16.02 -60.58
C ARG A 657 -3.44 15.02 -59.53
N VAL A 658 -3.21 13.74 -59.79
CA VAL A 658 -3.50 12.63 -58.89
C VAL A 658 -2.21 11.89 -58.58
N LEU A 659 -2.02 11.59 -57.27
CA LEU A 659 -0.93 10.77 -56.78
C LEU A 659 -1.50 9.72 -55.81
N VAL A 660 -1.10 8.48 -56.00
CA VAL A 660 -1.52 7.34 -55.16
C VAL A 660 -0.30 6.69 -54.54
N PHE A 661 -0.31 6.46 -53.22
CA PHE A 661 0.77 5.80 -52.50
C PHE A 661 0.26 5.16 -51.21
N PRO A 662 0.99 4.20 -50.57
CA PRO A 662 0.60 3.60 -49.31
C PRO A 662 0.53 4.62 -48.19
N VAL A 663 -0.54 4.59 -47.40
CA VAL A 663 -0.70 5.50 -46.23
C VAL A 663 0.44 5.33 -45.23
N SER A 664 1.05 4.16 -45.13
CA SER A 664 2.20 3.84 -44.29
C SER A 664 3.45 4.67 -44.54
N GLU A 665 3.54 5.36 -45.70
CA GLU A 665 4.64 6.30 -46.00
C GLU A 665 4.51 7.63 -45.23
N LEU A 666 3.37 7.90 -44.60
CA LEU A 666 3.18 9.08 -43.77
C LEU A 666 3.66 8.84 -42.34
N PRO A 667 4.24 9.84 -41.68
CA PRO A 667 4.69 9.72 -40.29
C PRO A 667 3.52 9.60 -39.35
N GLU A 668 3.67 8.80 -38.30
CA GLU A 668 2.76 8.79 -37.13
C GLU A 668 3.22 9.85 -36.14
N LEU A 669 2.38 10.85 -35.88
CA LEU A 669 2.67 11.99 -34.99
C LEU A 669 1.44 12.33 -34.18
N SER A 670 1.59 12.61 -32.89
CA SER A 670 0.49 13.10 -32.04
C SER A 670 0.06 14.54 -32.34
N LYS A 671 0.92 15.31 -33.00
CA LYS A 671 0.67 16.71 -33.46
C LYS A 671 1.77 17.17 -34.38
N GLY A 672 1.49 18.17 -35.21
CA GLY A 672 2.53 18.81 -36.04
C GLY A 672 2.05 19.19 -37.42
N LYS A 673 3.00 19.51 -38.30
CA LYS A 673 2.74 19.84 -39.73
C LYS A 673 2.65 18.57 -40.57
N GLY A 674 3.33 17.51 -40.15
CA GLY A 674 3.49 16.31 -40.95
C GLY A 674 4.45 16.45 -42.13
N ASN A 675 4.43 15.48 -43.06
CA ASN A 675 5.25 15.43 -44.24
C ASN A 675 4.44 15.79 -45.50
N LYS A 676 5.14 16.19 -46.57
CA LYS A 676 4.49 16.43 -47.85
C LYS A 676 3.80 15.17 -48.38
N ILE A 677 2.53 15.29 -48.69
CA ILE A 677 1.70 14.28 -49.35
C ILE A 677 1.96 14.34 -50.88
N ILE A 678 1.73 15.51 -51.46
CA ILE A 678 1.92 15.81 -52.89
C ILE A 678 2.80 17.05 -53.03
N ASN A 679 3.59 17.14 -54.10
CA ASN A 679 4.52 18.27 -54.28
C ASN A 679 3.79 19.52 -54.78
N ILE A 680 3.34 20.33 -53.88
CA ILE A 680 2.86 21.69 -54.12
C ILE A 680 3.95 22.67 -53.64
N SER A 681 4.29 23.65 -54.47
CA SER A 681 5.29 24.66 -54.09
C SER A 681 4.73 25.59 -52.96
N ALA A 682 5.58 26.03 -52.08
CA ALA A 682 5.14 26.90 -50.98
C ALA A 682 4.51 28.21 -51.49
N GLN A 683 5.04 28.75 -52.59
CA GLN A 683 4.52 29.95 -53.22
C GLN A 683 3.12 29.72 -53.85
N ALA A 684 2.92 28.60 -54.60
CA ALA A 684 1.64 28.27 -55.19
C ALA A 684 0.56 27.98 -54.12
N ALA A 685 0.93 27.36 -53.01
CA ALA A 685 0.04 27.13 -51.86
C ALA A 685 -0.36 28.45 -51.17
N LYS A 686 0.59 29.35 -50.94
CA LYS A 686 0.38 30.66 -50.29
C LYS A 686 -0.53 31.54 -51.17
N GLU A 687 -0.32 31.54 -52.50
CA GLU A 687 -1.13 32.26 -53.51
C GLU A 687 -2.44 31.54 -53.82
N ARG A 688 -2.66 30.35 -53.24
CA ARG A 688 -3.82 29.48 -53.47
C ARG A 688 -4.00 29.06 -54.95
N ALA A 689 -2.92 29.15 -55.75
CA ALA A 689 -2.92 28.76 -57.15
C ALA A 689 -2.94 27.23 -57.36
N GLU A 690 -2.20 26.48 -56.53
CA GLU A 690 -2.26 25.02 -56.47
C GLU A 690 -2.45 24.55 -55.03
N LEU A 691 -3.46 23.72 -54.80
CA LEU A 691 -3.85 23.23 -53.50
C LEU A 691 -4.15 21.72 -53.57
N LEU A 692 -3.93 21.02 -52.45
CA LEU A 692 -4.50 19.69 -52.26
C LEU A 692 -6.02 19.84 -52.05
N SER A 693 -6.82 19.36 -52.97
CA SER A 693 -8.26 19.58 -52.95
C SER A 693 -9.07 18.40 -52.41
N ARG A 694 -8.56 17.18 -52.60
CA ARG A 694 -9.21 15.94 -52.15
C ARG A 694 -8.20 14.95 -51.62
N LEU A 695 -8.59 14.27 -50.58
CA LEU A 695 -7.91 13.09 -50.04
C LEU A 695 -8.91 11.97 -49.86
N LEU A 696 -8.55 10.78 -50.30
CA LEU A 696 -9.37 9.57 -50.15
C LEU A 696 -8.50 8.41 -49.73
N ILE A 697 -9.01 7.60 -48.81
CA ILE A 697 -8.38 6.34 -48.43
C ILE A 697 -9.15 5.21 -49.11
N ILE A 698 -8.44 4.43 -49.92
CA ILE A 698 -9.00 3.33 -50.69
C ILE A 698 -8.26 2.03 -50.43
N ASN A 699 -8.90 0.91 -50.73
CA ASN A 699 -8.27 -0.38 -50.79
C ASN A 699 -7.62 -0.59 -52.19
N PRO A 700 -6.63 -1.48 -52.33
CA PRO A 700 -6.04 -1.80 -53.61
C PRO A 700 -7.05 -2.30 -54.68
N THR A 701 -8.21 -2.81 -54.24
CA THR A 701 -9.28 -3.34 -55.11
C THR A 701 -10.37 -2.33 -55.45
N SER A 702 -10.36 -1.16 -54.80
CA SER A 702 -11.41 -0.13 -55.01
C SER A 702 -11.27 0.54 -56.38
N SER A 703 -12.40 0.92 -56.97
CA SER A 703 -12.48 1.75 -58.17
C SER A 703 -12.83 3.20 -57.79
N LEU A 704 -12.35 4.18 -58.56
CA LEU A 704 -12.65 5.59 -58.34
C LEU A 704 -13.48 6.16 -59.47
N VAL A 705 -14.53 6.87 -59.12
CA VAL A 705 -15.40 7.54 -60.08
C VAL A 705 -15.29 9.05 -59.89
N PHE A 706 -14.71 9.72 -60.84
CA PHE A 706 -14.57 11.18 -60.90
C PHE A 706 -15.72 11.79 -61.68
N VAL A 707 -16.43 12.74 -61.10
CA VAL A 707 -17.56 13.41 -61.72
C VAL A 707 -17.28 14.92 -61.81
N SER A 708 -17.40 15.50 -62.98
CA SER A 708 -17.27 16.96 -63.20
C SER A 708 -18.35 17.42 -64.13
N GLY A 709 -19.42 18.00 -63.59
CA GLY A 709 -20.61 18.35 -64.35
C GLY A 709 -21.27 17.12 -64.99
N LYS A 710 -21.38 17.08 -66.31
CA LYS A 710 -21.94 15.91 -67.02
C LYS A 710 -20.89 14.83 -67.40
N ARG A 711 -19.62 15.04 -67.09
CA ARG A 711 -18.55 14.08 -67.41
C ARG A 711 -18.25 13.18 -66.26
N LYS A 712 -18.16 11.87 -66.50
CA LYS A 712 -17.84 10.83 -65.53
C LYS A 712 -16.64 10.03 -66.03
N ILE A 713 -15.60 9.88 -65.24
CA ILE A 713 -14.43 9.06 -65.54
C ILE A 713 -14.32 8.01 -64.40
N THR A 714 -14.29 6.75 -64.77
CA THR A 714 -14.10 5.64 -63.82
C THR A 714 -12.68 5.11 -63.99
N LEU A 715 -11.92 5.09 -62.89
CA LEU A 715 -10.62 4.43 -62.82
C LEU A 715 -10.78 3.09 -62.10
N LYS A 716 -10.52 1.99 -62.80
CA LYS A 716 -10.47 0.65 -62.20
C LYS A 716 -9.13 0.47 -61.44
N PRO A 717 -8.97 -0.53 -60.62
CA PRO A 717 -7.72 -0.79 -59.89
C PRO A 717 -6.49 -0.81 -60.77
N THR A 718 -6.60 -1.37 -61.96
CA THR A 718 -5.52 -1.39 -63.00
C THR A 718 -5.18 0.02 -63.53
N ASP A 719 -6.15 0.91 -63.61
CA ASP A 719 -5.94 2.28 -64.08
C ASP A 719 -5.34 3.15 -62.96
N ILE A 720 -5.65 2.84 -61.73
CA ILE A 720 -5.12 3.52 -60.51
C ILE A 720 -3.61 3.30 -60.41
N GLU A 721 -3.09 2.14 -60.84
CA GLU A 721 -1.64 1.85 -60.86
C GLU A 721 -0.85 2.89 -61.70
N HIS A 722 -1.44 3.49 -62.73
CA HIS A 722 -0.81 4.56 -63.53
C HIS A 722 -0.55 5.83 -62.70
N TYR A 723 -1.27 6.04 -61.62
CA TYR A 723 -1.16 7.19 -60.71
C TYR A 723 -0.34 6.88 -59.45
N ARG A 724 0.16 5.65 -59.32
CA ARG A 724 1.07 5.28 -58.21
C ARG A 724 2.42 5.97 -58.37
N GLY A 725 2.94 6.42 -57.25
CA GLY A 725 4.25 7.05 -57.16
C GLY A 725 4.70 7.22 -55.73
N GLU A 726 5.96 7.56 -55.57
CA GLU A 726 6.50 7.90 -54.24
C GLU A 726 5.84 9.16 -53.69
N ARG A 727 5.63 9.19 -52.34
CA ARG A 727 5.14 10.36 -51.62
C ARG A 727 5.93 11.64 -52.00
N ALA A 728 5.27 12.79 -51.98
CA ALA A 728 5.86 14.10 -52.30
C ALA A 728 6.27 14.27 -53.76
N ARG A 729 5.85 13.41 -54.68
CA ARG A 729 5.94 13.65 -56.14
C ARG A 729 4.79 14.59 -56.58
N LYS A 730 4.92 15.14 -57.77
CA LYS A 730 3.96 16.11 -58.36
C LYS A 730 2.63 15.48 -58.76
N GLY A 731 2.59 14.15 -58.88
CA GLY A 731 1.43 13.40 -59.37
C GLY A 731 1.23 13.49 -60.88
N THR A 732 0.38 12.61 -61.42
CA THR A 732 0.07 12.48 -62.84
C THR A 732 -1.21 13.26 -63.16
N GLN A 733 -1.25 13.95 -64.29
CA GLN A 733 -2.39 14.75 -64.73
C GLN A 733 -3.55 13.84 -65.16
N LEU A 734 -4.70 14.00 -64.50
CA LEU A 734 -5.95 13.37 -64.90
C LEU A 734 -6.58 14.21 -66.00
N ARG A 735 -6.55 13.67 -67.24
CA ARG A 735 -7.06 14.39 -68.41
C ARG A 735 -8.57 14.28 -68.54
N GLY A 736 -9.23 15.34 -69.02
CA GLY A 736 -10.65 15.32 -69.40
C GLY A 736 -11.64 15.84 -68.32
N LEU A 737 -11.16 16.28 -67.18
CA LEU A 737 -11.98 16.92 -66.10
C LEU A 737 -11.53 18.38 -65.90
N SER A 738 -12.46 19.28 -65.70
CA SER A 738 -12.21 20.70 -65.38
C SER A 738 -13.25 21.22 -64.40
N GLY A 739 -12.84 22.11 -63.48
CA GLY A 739 -13.71 22.69 -62.46
C GLY A 739 -13.81 21.85 -61.18
N ASN A 740 -14.91 21.94 -60.48
CA ASN A 740 -15.12 21.19 -59.24
C ASN A 740 -15.35 19.71 -59.56
N VAL A 741 -14.47 18.86 -59.10
CA VAL A 741 -14.50 17.39 -59.31
C VAL A 741 -14.98 16.71 -58.05
N GLU A 742 -16.06 15.96 -58.16
CA GLU A 742 -16.52 15.05 -57.08
C GLU A 742 -15.91 13.66 -57.36
N VAL A 743 -15.55 12.96 -56.30
CA VAL A 743 -14.96 11.63 -56.39
C VAL A 743 -15.72 10.66 -55.48
N GLU A 744 -16.18 9.58 -56.09
CA GLU A 744 -16.86 8.49 -55.40
C GLU A 744 -15.97 7.25 -55.38
N ILE A 745 -15.94 6.54 -54.28
CA ILE A 745 -15.27 5.23 -54.11
C ILE A 745 -16.32 4.17 -54.40
N VAL A 746 -15.98 3.22 -55.29
CA VAL A 746 -16.78 2.03 -55.58
C VAL A 746 -15.92 0.82 -55.21
N ASP A 747 -16.23 0.21 -54.06
CA ASP A 747 -15.59 -0.98 -53.52
C ASP A 747 -16.05 -2.25 -54.23
#